data_377d23f0836c8671ed67c8232e08601f
#
_entry.id   377d23f0836c8671ed67c8232e08601f
#
_cell.length_a   1.000
_cell.length_b   1.000
_cell.length_c   1.000
_cell.angle_alpha   90.00
_cell.angle_beta   90.00
_cell.angle_gamma   90.00
#
_symmetry.space_group_name_H-M   'P 1'
#
loop_
_entity.id
_entity.type
_entity.pdbx_description
1 polymer ?
#
loop_
_entity_poly.entity_id
_entity_poly.type
_entity_poly.pdbx_seq_one_letter_code
_entity_poly.pdbx_strand_id
1 'polypeptide(L)'
;MSSVDYQSLYNTYWQRPDRFGSSSFADATAMARRVMKVAGAGSVLDVGCGFGALVHALLREGIDARGVDIAPVAIDHANATSPGRFQVGSILALPFPDGAFDTVVCTDCLEHLAESDVQVALRELARVARKNVFIVVSTVQDRDHQWHLTVRDRDWWELQAFTAGEGTDHLLRRHPRSLLDVSYEAREHEGPSVTLTLEKCPIAMREWPRERLLKDRGLHMDMLREPGRRADAHLARYVHAASVVRPGDSVLDASCGLGYGSHVLRQCTSGASVLGVDIDPQAVAYAQAAYGESARFEVADATDLSRVADHSIDLVACFETLEHVSEPEKMLREFVRVLTPGGRLLVSVPHDWTDESGHDPNPHHLQVYDWARLRAQLLVAGGADAAKPAPSLDNTLWIEQLHRQLAGGGMKHASAARVIAPLAVNVQDELVEPDLAKSQPTEWLLATAIKSPLAPNSACSPATYRETIFTDASGSVPAGNLASFKRDYENPWLLRSMIALGMRITRPTLLRELARRVMQYAPANSPDFGGALCVLLYDALTTPQAAAFESELLGRVSTLDTQMSRNPHVLRWRVSNWFAAGLLHQRRGDLAAARAAFDRCTAYDVLAFSPLLATKTIEARFRLGCMIAGEDLAGAKRHWHAGVLEAQRVLQADWVNLWGDDQAPLPFALPEASQVIDLAARCAAALRAGEAWRSSPAHALAMT
;
A
#
# COMPACT_ATOMS: atom_id res chain seq x y z
N MET A 1 36.93 -3.50 27.33
CA MET A 1 36.06 -2.97 28.43
C MET A 1 35.97 -1.47 28.18
N SER A 2 34.76 -0.91 28.27
CA SER A 2 34.56 0.54 28.12
C SER A 2 35.39 1.32 29.15
N SER A 3 35.96 2.42 28.75
CA SER A 3 36.68 3.34 29.66
C SER A 3 35.73 4.23 30.47
N VAL A 4 34.41 4.20 30.16
CA VAL A 4 33.39 5.03 30.77
C VAL A 4 32.60 4.21 31.79
N ASP A 5 32.49 4.74 33.02
CA ASP A 5 31.60 4.19 34.05
C ASP A 5 30.17 4.74 33.86
N TYR A 6 29.46 4.11 32.93
CA TYR A 6 28.08 4.52 32.62
C TYR A 6 27.12 4.40 33.81
N GLN A 7 27.30 3.41 34.70
CA GLN A 7 26.41 3.23 35.83
C GLN A 7 26.50 4.41 36.81
N SER A 8 27.70 4.80 37.20
CA SER A 8 27.91 5.97 38.06
C SER A 8 27.41 7.25 37.40
N LEU A 9 27.70 7.41 36.08
CA LEU A 9 27.32 8.57 35.29
C LEU A 9 25.78 8.74 35.25
N TYR A 10 25.04 7.72 34.85
CA TYR A 10 23.59 7.80 34.67
C TYR A 10 22.83 7.71 35.98
N ASN A 11 23.35 7.04 36.99
CA ASN A 11 22.75 7.09 38.32
C ASN A 11 22.80 8.53 38.89
N THR A 12 23.88 9.26 38.64
CA THR A 12 24.00 10.69 39.00
C THR A 12 23.09 11.56 38.14
N TYR A 13 23.02 11.29 36.84
CA TYR A 13 22.15 12.02 35.90
C TYR A 13 20.68 11.98 36.35
N TRP A 14 20.15 10.79 36.64
CA TRP A 14 18.76 10.61 37.02
C TRP A 14 18.41 11.13 38.41
N GLN A 15 19.39 11.40 39.28
CA GLN A 15 19.20 12.03 40.59
C GLN A 15 19.09 13.57 40.52
N ARG A 16 19.40 14.17 39.40
CA ARG A 16 19.28 15.62 39.19
C ARG A 16 17.81 16.06 39.37
N PRO A 17 17.53 17.19 40.08
CA PRO A 17 16.15 17.64 40.29
C PRO A 17 15.37 17.93 39.02
N ASP A 18 16.07 18.40 37.94
CA ASP A 18 15.49 18.69 36.62
C ASP A 18 15.26 17.45 35.76
N ARG A 19 15.78 16.30 36.17
CA ARG A 19 15.71 15.03 35.44
C ARG A 19 14.91 13.95 36.15
N PHE A 20 14.82 14.01 37.46
CA PHE A 20 14.12 12.99 38.25
C PHE A 20 12.65 12.89 37.84
N GLY A 21 12.23 11.68 37.45
CA GLY A 21 10.88 11.40 36.95
C GLY A 21 10.57 11.93 35.55
N SER A 22 11.56 12.50 34.84
CA SER A 22 11.36 12.99 33.48
C SER A 22 11.36 11.85 32.45
N SER A 23 10.85 12.14 31.24
CA SER A 23 10.90 11.26 30.07
C SER A 23 11.53 12.03 28.90
N SER A 24 12.25 11.34 28.04
CA SER A 24 12.71 11.91 26.77
C SER A 24 11.55 12.16 25.78
N PHE A 25 10.41 11.50 26.01
CA PHE A 25 9.23 11.67 25.17
C PHE A 25 8.33 12.79 25.67
N ALA A 26 7.91 13.66 24.74
CA ALA A 26 6.80 14.57 24.98
C ALA A 26 5.46 13.80 25.14
N ASP A 27 5.31 12.66 24.42
CA ASP A 27 4.14 11.78 24.48
C ASP A 27 4.55 10.30 24.35
N ALA A 28 4.64 9.62 25.50
CA ALA A 28 4.97 8.19 25.55
C ALA A 28 3.89 7.30 24.90
N THR A 29 2.62 7.75 24.84
CA THR A 29 1.54 7.00 24.17
C THR A 29 1.70 7.05 22.66
N ALA A 30 2.07 8.21 22.11
CA ALA A 30 2.37 8.31 20.69
C ALA A 30 3.58 7.43 20.31
N MET A 31 4.62 7.40 21.13
CA MET A 31 5.78 6.52 20.90
C MET A 31 5.37 5.04 21.00
N ALA A 32 4.57 4.65 21.99
CA ALA A 32 4.06 3.28 22.11
C ALA A 32 3.30 2.85 20.84
N ARG A 33 2.46 3.71 20.29
CA ARG A 33 1.74 3.42 19.01
C ARG A 33 2.69 3.25 17.83
N ARG A 34 3.78 4.03 17.76
CA ARG A 34 4.81 3.83 16.71
C ARG A 34 5.50 2.47 16.85
N VAL A 35 5.87 2.10 18.07
CA VAL A 35 6.47 0.79 18.36
C VAL A 35 5.51 -0.34 18.02
N MET A 36 4.22 -0.22 18.38
CA MET A 36 3.20 -1.24 18.11
C MET A 36 2.98 -1.49 16.60
N LYS A 37 3.14 -0.50 15.75
CA LYS A 37 3.07 -0.69 14.29
C LYS A 37 4.10 -1.71 13.78
N VAL A 38 5.23 -1.84 14.46
CA VAL A 38 6.31 -2.77 14.13
C VAL A 38 6.20 -4.06 14.94
N ALA A 39 5.99 -3.93 16.25
CA ALA A 39 5.94 -5.05 17.18
C ALA A 39 4.66 -5.90 17.06
N GLY A 40 3.57 -5.31 16.56
CA GLY A 40 2.25 -5.95 16.63
C GLY A 40 1.87 -6.26 18.08
N ALA A 41 1.40 -7.47 18.33
CA ALA A 41 1.08 -7.97 19.67
C ALA A 41 2.26 -8.69 20.37
N GLY A 42 3.46 -8.63 19.80
CA GLY A 42 4.65 -9.30 20.33
C GLY A 42 5.19 -8.68 21.60
N SER A 43 6.03 -9.44 22.32
CA SER A 43 6.72 -8.97 23.52
C SER A 43 7.75 -7.88 23.20
N VAL A 44 7.86 -6.88 24.08
CA VAL A 44 8.74 -5.71 23.89
C VAL A 44 9.70 -5.54 25.06
N LEU A 45 10.99 -5.30 24.75
CA LEU A 45 11.99 -4.84 25.71
C LEU A 45 12.39 -3.40 25.36
N ASP A 46 12.28 -2.50 26.34
CA ASP A 46 12.78 -1.12 26.27
C ASP A 46 14.15 -1.05 26.95
N VAL A 47 15.19 -0.74 26.19
CA VAL A 47 16.59 -0.67 26.63
C VAL A 47 17.03 0.79 26.79
N GLY A 48 17.50 1.14 27.98
CA GLY A 48 17.67 2.53 28.39
C GLY A 48 16.33 3.15 28.80
N CYS A 49 15.48 2.37 29.48
CA CYS A 49 14.07 2.71 29.72
C CYS A 49 13.86 3.89 30.70
N GLY A 50 14.91 4.38 31.37
CA GLY A 50 14.83 5.40 32.39
C GLY A 50 13.74 5.08 33.43
N PHE A 51 12.83 6.00 33.67
CA PHE A 51 11.69 5.84 34.60
C PHE A 51 10.53 5.02 34.01
N GLY A 52 10.67 4.35 32.87
CA GLY A 52 9.72 3.37 32.34
C GLY A 52 8.52 3.95 31.59
N ALA A 53 8.56 5.19 31.15
CA ALA A 53 7.41 5.85 30.51
C ALA A 53 6.85 5.08 29.32
N LEU A 54 7.71 4.57 28.42
CA LEU A 54 7.30 3.78 27.24
C LEU A 54 6.73 2.42 27.66
N VAL A 55 7.39 1.71 28.60
CA VAL A 55 6.91 0.42 29.10
C VAL A 55 5.52 0.56 29.72
N HIS A 56 5.31 1.59 30.56
CA HIS A 56 4.00 1.85 31.16
C HIS A 56 2.93 2.15 30.09
N ALA A 57 3.28 2.85 29.02
CA ALA A 57 2.37 3.11 27.90
C ALA A 57 2.02 1.82 27.14
N LEU A 58 3.00 0.97 26.84
CA LEU A 58 2.80 -0.32 26.16
C LEU A 58 1.95 -1.28 26.99
N LEU A 59 2.19 -1.36 28.32
CA LEU A 59 1.39 -2.18 29.22
C LEU A 59 -0.08 -1.75 29.27
N ARG A 60 -0.36 -0.44 29.20
CA ARG A 60 -1.75 0.07 29.11
C ARG A 60 -2.45 -0.33 27.82
N GLU A 61 -1.70 -0.46 26.73
CA GLU A 61 -2.21 -0.95 25.45
C GLU A 61 -2.26 -2.50 25.36
N GLY A 62 -1.96 -3.20 26.47
CA GLY A 62 -2.03 -4.67 26.54
C GLY A 62 -0.81 -5.40 26.00
N ILE A 63 0.28 -4.70 25.69
CA ILE A 63 1.53 -5.30 25.21
C ILE A 63 2.36 -5.81 26.39
N ASP A 64 2.87 -7.04 26.31
CA ASP A 64 3.83 -7.56 27.30
C ASP A 64 5.18 -6.86 27.14
N ALA A 65 5.41 -5.85 27.98
CA ALA A 65 6.61 -5.00 27.91
C ALA A 65 7.43 -5.10 29.19
N ARG A 66 8.75 -5.01 29.04
CA ARG A 66 9.75 -4.92 30.12
C ARG A 66 10.75 -3.82 29.81
N GLY A 67 11.41 -3.31 30.87
CA GLY A 67 12.43 -2.29 30.75
C GLY A 67 13.76 -2.71 31.40
N VAL A 68 14.85 -2.24 30.83
CA VAL A 68 16.20 -2.34 31.41
C VAL A 68 16.91 -1.00 31.33
N ASP A 69 17.53 -0.60 32.43
CA ASP A 69 18.36 0.60 32.49
C ASP A 69 19.60 0.32 33.37
N ILE A 70 20.68 1.04 33.11
CA ILE A 70 21.90 0.88 33.88
C ILE A 70 21.83 1.54 35.27
N ALA A 71 20.92 2.51 35.45
CA ALA A 71 20.80 3.29 36.68
C ALA A 71 19.82 2.68 37.69
N PRO A 72 20.28 2.19 38.83
CA PRO A 72 19.40 1.63 39.89
C PRO A 72 18.29 2.58 40.32
N VAL A 73 18.58 3.88 40.44
CA VAL A 73 17.59 4.87 40.90
C VAL A 73 16.39 4.98 39.92
N ALA A 74 16.62 4.85 38.62
CA ALA A 74 15.56 4.87 37.62
C ALA A 74 14.70 3.60 37.70
N ILE A 75 15.33 2.45 37.84
CA ILE A 75 14.67 1.13 37.92
C ILE A 75 13.83 1.00 39.22
N ASP A 76 14.34 1.47 40.35
CA ASP A 76 13.59 1.46 41.63
C ASP A 76 12.32 2.29 41.51
N HIS A 77 12.41 3.47 40.88
CA HIS A 77 11.25 4.32 40.64
C HIS A 77 10.25 3.68 39.68
N ALA A 78 10.71 3.12 38.55
CA ALA A 78 9.85 2.47 37.57
C ALA A 78 9.10 1.26 38.16
N ASN A 79 9.79 0.45 38.97
CA ASN A 79 9.19 -0.70 39.66
C ASN A 79 8.16 -0.29 40.72
N ALA A 80 8.20 0.93 41.25
CA ALA A 80 7.18 1.41 42.16
C ALA A 80 5.80 1.49 41.48
N THR A 81 5.76 1.73 40.16
CA THR A 81 4.52 1.79 39.37
C THR A 81 4.14 0.43 38.77
N SER A 82 5.10 -0.35 38.29
CA SER A 82 4.86 -1.67 37.67
C SER A 82 5.89 -2.70 38.20
N PRO A 83 5.66 -3.28 39.38
CA PRO A 83 6.61 -4.17 40.04
C PRO A 83 7.01 -5.38 39.17
N GLY A 84 8.31 -5.67 39.11
CA GLY A 84 8.86 -6.83 38.43
C GLY A 84 8.92 -6.69 36.89
N ARG A 85 8.60 -5.51 36.35
CA ARG A 85 8.71 -5.23 34.93
C ARG A 85 10.07 -4.63 34.51
N PHE A 86 10.84 -4.15 35.46
CA PHE A 86 12.09 -3.45 35.23
C PHE A 86 13.24 -4.09 36.00
N GLN A 87 14.42 -4.10 35.37
CA GLN A 87 15.65 -4.59 35.99
C GLN A 87 16.87 -3.75 35.64
N VAL A 88 17.85 -3.72 36.53
CA VAL A 88 19.14 -3.08 36.27
C VAL A 88 19.95 -3.93 35.30
N GLY A 89 20.51 -3.30 34.26
CA GLY A 89 21.38 -3.97 33.30
C GLY A 89 22.05 -3.01 32.33
N SER A 90 23.20 -3.41 31.80
CA SER A 90 23.92 -2.63 30.81
C SER A 90 23.52 -3.02 29.40
N ILE A 91 23.34 -2.04 28.52
CA ILE A 91 23.15 -2.25 27.07
C ILE A 91 24.33 -2.97 26.42
N LEU A 92 25.53 -2.90 27.02
CA LEU A 92 26.74 -3.56 26.54
C LEU A 92 26.78 -5.07 26.89
N ALA A 93 25.90 -5.52 27.80
CA ALA A 93 25.76 -6.91 28.20
C ALA A 93 24.34 -7.11 28.77
N LEU A 94 23.35 -7.25 27.90
CA LEU A 94 21.94 -7.38 28.31
C LEU A 94 21.70 -8.69 29.05
N PRO A 95 21.03 -8.67 30.22
CA PRO A 95 20.82 -9.84 31.07
C PRO A 95 19.68 -10.73 30.59
N PHE A 96 19.60 -10.95 29.28
CA PHE A 96 18.57 -11.75 28.64
C PHE A 96 19.20 -12.74 27.65
N PRO A 97 18.60 -13.90 27.43
CA PRO A 97 19.06 -14.84 26.39
C PRO A 97 18.77 -14.31 24.98
N ASP A 98 19.36 -14.96 23.99
CA ASP A 98 19.15 -14.67 22.58
C ASP A 98 17.67 -14.80 22.22
N GLY A 99 17.13 -13.84 21.46
CA GLY A 99 15.75 -13.84 21.00
C GLY A 99 14.69 -13.83 22.12
N ALA A 100 15.00 -13.26 23.28
CA ALA A 100 14.09 -13.23 24.42
C ALA A 100 12.80 -12.43 24.18
N PHE A 101 12.86 -11.42 23.34
CA PHE A 101 11.74 -10.53 23.03
C PHE A 101 11.49 -10.45 21.53
N ASP A 102 10.21 -10.32 21.11
CA ASP A 102 9.89 -10.15 19.70
C ASP A 102 10.47 -8.85 19.15
N THR A 103 10.37 -7.78 19.91
CA THR A 103 10.90 -6.46 19.54
C THR A 103 11.74 -5.88 20.68
N VAL A 104 12.90 -5.34 20.34
CA VAL A 104 13.75 -4.57 21.25
C VAL A 104 13.74 -3.12 20.82
N VAL A 105 13.45 -2.23 21.77
CA VAL A 105 13.39 -0.79 21.58
C VAL A 105 14.55 -0.13 22.31
N CYS A 106 15.16 0.87 21.69
CA CYS A 106 16.21 1.68 22.31
C CYS A 106 16.05 3.13 21.81
N THR A 107 15.62 4.01 22.67
CA THR A 107 15.31 5.40 22.31
C THR A 107 16.10 6.36 23.17
N ASP A 108 16.73 7.35 22.51
CA ASP A 108 17.53 8.38 23.17
C ASP A 108 18.55 7.78 24.18
N CYS A 109 19.29 6.77 23.70
CA CYS A 109 20.23 6.03 24.56
C CYS A 109 21.59 5.77 23.86
N LEU A 110 21.59 5.36 22.60
CA LEU A 110 22.83 4.99 21.88
C LEU A 110 23.80 6.17 21.70
N GLU A 111 23.29 7.38 21.50
CA GLU A 111 24.09 8.61 21.39
C GLU A 111 24.85 8.95 22.68
N HIS A 112 24.43 8.37 23.80
CA HIS A 112 25.07 8.51 25.10
C HIS A 112 26.26 7.56 25.31
N LEU A 113 26.52 6.65 24.37
CA LEU A 113 27.66 5.74 24.43
C LEU A 113 28.87 6.36 23.72
N ALA A 114 30.06 6.00 24.18
CA ALA A 114 31.29 6.24 23.42
C ALA A 114 31.20 5.47 22.08
N GLU A 115 31.74 6.05 21.03
CA GLU A 115 31.65 5.47 19.67
C GLU A 115 32.22 4.04 19.60
N SER A 116 33.26 3.74 20.39
CA SER A 116 33.79 2.39 20.51
C SER A 116 32.84 1.34 21.05
N ASP A 117 31.81 1.75 21.80
CA ASP A 117 30.88 0.87 22.47
C ASP A 117 29.59 0.66 21.65
N VAL A 118 29.32 1.50 20.65
CA VAL A 118 28.09 1.46 19.85
C VAL A 118 27.91 0.10 19.15
N GLN A 119 28.96 -0.45 18.56
CA GLN A 119 28.91 -1.76 17.89
C GLN A 119 28.57 -2.91 18.87
N VAL A 120 29.04 -2.82 20.11
CA VAL A 120 28.73 -3.82 21.15
C VAL A 120 27.26 -3.71 21.53
N ALA A 121 26.78 -2.48 21.75
CA ALA A 121 25.39 -2.22 22.10
C ALA A 121 24.43 -2.70 21.00
N LEU A 122 24.68 -2.36 19.74
CA LEU A 122 23.85 -2.80 18.63
C LEU A 122 23.82 -4.33 18.46
N ARG A 123 24.95 -5.02 18.71
CA ARG A 123 24.98 -6.49 18.74
C ARG A 123 24.10 -7.07 19.85
N GLU A 124 24.12 -6.49 21.02
CA GLU A 124 23.30 -6.94 22.15
C GLU A 124 21.80 -6.71 21.88
N LEU A 125 21.43 -5.53 21.33
CA LEU A 125 20.06 -5.28 20.90
C LEU A 125 19.60 -6.32 19.87
N ALA A 126 20.41 -6.57 18.86
CA ALA A 126 20.13 -7.57 17.82
C ALA A 126 20.09 -9.00 18.39
N ARG A 127 20.96 -9.34 19.34
CA ARG A 127 21.00 -10.66 19.98
C ARG A 127 19.72 -10.97 20.74
N VAL A 128 19.26 -10.02 21.55
CA VAL A 128 18.09 -10.19 22.41
C VAL A 128 16.78 -10.10 21.63
N ALA A 129 16.77 -9.41 20.48
CA ALA A 129 15.62 -9.36 19.58
C ALA A 129 15.41 -10.68 18.86
N ARG A 130 14.15 -11.13 18.77
CA ARG A 130 13.74 -12.27 17.94
C ARG A 130 13.38 -11.85 16.53
N LYS A 131 12.73 -10.68 16.37
CA LYS A 131 12.22 -10.19 15.09
C LYS A 131 12.72 -8.80 14.75
N ASN A 132 12.47 -7.82 15.62
CA ASN A 132 12.64 -6.41 15.28
C ASN A 132 13.48 -5.66 16.32
N VAL A 133 14.16 -4.62 15.83
CA VAL A 133 14.85 -3.63 16.66
C VAL A 133 14.38 -2.24 16.22
N PHE A 134 13.91 -1.44 17.19
CA PHE A 134 13.45 -0.07 16.96
C PHE A 134 14.34 0.89 17.72
N ILE A 135 15.01 1.79 17.01
CA ILE A 135 16.01 2.71 17.56
C ILE A 135 15.59 4.14 17.24
N VAL A 136 15.71 5.03 18.22
CA VAL A 136 15.70 6.48 18.03
C VAL A 136 16.98 7.03 18.61
N VAL A 137 17.72 7.81 17.82
CA VAL A 137 18.98 8.44 18.24
C VAL A 137 18.98 9.92 17.90
N SER A 138 19.58 10.73 18.75
CA SER A 138 19.83 12.15 18.47
C SER A 138 21.00 12.30 17.48
N THR A 139 20.82 13.21 16.52
CA THR A 139 21.86 13.61 15.56
C THR A 139 22.49 14.97 15.87
N VAL A 140 22.06 15.56 17.00
CA VAL A 140 22.54 16.87 17.46
C VAL A 140 23.09 16.76 18.85
N GLN A 141 24.01 17.67 19.18
CA GLN A 141 24.54 17.76 20.54
C GLN A 141 23.46 18.18 21.55
N ASP A 142 23.58 17.64 22.76
CA ASP A 142 22.81 18.10 23.89
C ASP A 142 23.18 19.53 24.31
N ARG A 143 22.30 20.21 25.03
CA ARG A 143 22.52 21.62 25.43
C ARG A 143 23.76 21.83 26.27
N ASP A 144 24.10 20.81 27.09
CA ASP A 144 25.22 20.90 28.01
C ASP A 144 26.53 20.41 27.37
N HIS A 145 26.51 19.87 26.14
CA HIS A 145 27.63 19.26 25.43
C HIS A 145 28.39 18.19 26.25
N GLN A 146 27.67 17.44 27.08
CA GLN A 146 28.26 16.50 28.02
C GLN A 146 27.72 15.08 27.92
N TRP A 147 26.48 14.92 27.42
CA TRP A 147 25.77 13.65 27.49
C TRP A 147 25.74 12.87 26.20
N HIS A 148 25.67 13.56 25.07
CA HIS A 148 25.75 12.93 23.75
C HIS A 148 27.23 12.73 23.37
N LEU A 149 27.75 11.52 23.62
CA LEU A 149 29.13 11.17 23.35
C LEU A 149 29.37 10.81 21.88
N THR A 150 28.32 10.31 21.21
CA THR A 150 28.35 9.94 19.78
C THR A 150 27.28 10.68 19.03
N VAL A 151 27.67 11.73 18.33
CA VAL A 151 26.78 12.53 17.47
C VAL A 151 27.22 12.31 16.02
N ARG A 152 26.36 11.61 15.27
CA ARG A 152 26.63 11.20 13.89
C ARG A 152 25.37 11.37 13.06
N ASP A 153 25.54 11.42 11.73
CA ASP A 153 24.44 11.45 10.79
C ASP A 153 23.74 10.07 10.65
N ARG A 154 22.65 10.05 9.93
CA ARG A 154 21.85 8.85 9.70
C ARG A 154 22.65 7.74 9.01
N ASP A 155 23.41 8.10 7.98
CA ASP A 155 24.13 7.12 7.16
C ASP A 155 25.16 6.35 8.02
N TRP A 156 25.78 7.05 8.95
CA TRP A 156 26.67 6.41 9.91
C TRP A 156 25.93 5.44 10.84
N TRP A 157 24.79 5.85 11.44
CA TRP A 157 24.01 5.01 12.33
C TRP A 157 23.46 3.78 11.62
N GLU A 158 22.95 3.92 10.39
CA GLU A 158 22.51 2.81 9.55
C GLU A 158 23.66 1.84 9.27
N LEU A 159 24.81 2.35 8.89
CA LEU A 159 25.99 1.53 8.64
C LEU A 159 26.39 0.73 9.88
N GLN A 160 26.41 1.38 11.07
CA GLN A 160 26.72 0.68 12.33
C GLN A 160 25.71 -0.46 12.59
N ALA A 161 24.42 -0.19 12.41
CA ALA A 161 23.37 -1.18 12.63
C ALA A 161 23.46 -2.36 11.66
N PHE A 162 23.72 -2.11 10.36
CA PHE A 162 23.80 -3.17 9.35
C PHE A 162 25.05 -4.02 9.45
N THR A 163 26.11 -3.52 10.10
CA THR A 163 27.39 -4.23 10.28
C THR A 163 27.56 -4.86 11.66
N ALA A 164 26.78 -4.43 12.65
CA ALA A 164 26.95 -4.87 14.04
C ALA A 164 26.90 -6.39 14.23
N GLY A 165 26.05 -7.08 13.45
CA GLY A 165 25.88 -8.53 13.51
C GLY A 165 26.73 -9.33 12.53
N GLU A 166 27.64 -8.73 11.78
CA GLU A 166 28.44 -9.45 10.79
C GLU A 166 29.24 -10.60 11.43
N GLY A 167 29.21 -11.75 10.78
CA GLY A 167 29.82 -12.99 11.29
C GLY A 167 29.02 -13.69 12.41
N THR A 168 27.83 -13.21 12.75
CA THR A 168 26.92 -13.79 13.74
C THR A 168 25.56 -14.12 13.14
N ASP A 169 24.69 -14.74 13.94
CA ASP A 169 23.29 -15.02 13.57
C ASP A 169 22.34 -13.84 13.85
N HIS A 170 22.88 -12.65 14.06
CA HIS A 170 22.15 -11.48 14.54
C HIS A 170 22.22 -10.29 13.59
N LEU A 171 22.33 -10.55 12.29
CA LEU A 171 22.32 -9.50 11.26
C LEU A 171 20.98 -8.75 11.26
N LEU A 172 21.07 -7.45 11.02
CA LEU A 172 19.93 -6.55 10.90
C LEU A 172 19.85 -5.97 9.49
N ARG A 173 18.62 -5.70 9.06
CA ARG A 173 18.31 -4.93 7.86
C ARG A 173 17.16 -3.98 8.15
N ARG A 174 16.94 -3.02 7.28
CA ARG A 174 15.81 -2.10 7.38
C ARG A 174 14.49 -2.85 7.29
N HIS A 175 13.53 -2.50 8.15
CA HIS A 175 12.22 -3.12 8.15
C HIS A 175 11.34 -2.49 7.06
N PRO A 176 10.81 -3.25 6.08
CA PRO A 176 10.10 -2.68 4.92
C PRO A 176 8.87 -1.86 5.28
N ARG A 177 8.10 -2.28 6.29
CA ARG A 177 6.87 -1.56 6.70
C ARG A 177 7.13 -0.16 7.26
N SER A 178 8.33 0.13 7.74
CA SER A 178 8.70 1.48 8.16
C SER A 178 8.66 2.47 7.00
N LEU A 179 8.84 1.97 5.78
CA LEU A 179 8.80 2.77 4.56
C LEU A 179 7.40 3.27 4.20
N LEU A 180 6.34 2.68 4.79
CA LEU A 180 4.95 3.12 4.62
C LEU A 180 4.58 4.26 5.57
N ASP A 181 5.40 4.56 6.56
CA ASP A 181 5.14 5.68 7.45
C ASP A 181 5.47 6.99 6.73
N VAL A 182 4.45 7.80 6.46
CA VAL A 182 4.57 9.09 5.76
C VAL A 182 5.49 10.06 6.49
N SER A 183 5.69 9.87 7.81
CA SER A 183 6.67 10.62 8.58
C SER A 183 8.12 10.27 8.21
N TYR A 184 8.35 9.13 7.58
CA TYR A 184 9.64 8.69 7.11
C TYR A 184 10.18 9.53 5.94
N GLU A 185 9.29 10.05 5.08
CA GLU A 185 9.68 10.62 3.78
C GLU A 185 10.39 11.97 3.83
N ALA A 186 10.14 12.82 4.80
CA ALA A 186 10.57 14.20 4.67
C ALA A 186 11.38 14.75 5.83
N ARG A 187 11.37 14.12 7.00
CA ARG A 187 11.84 14.77 8.24
C ARG A 187 13.04 14.11 8.87
N GLU A 188 13.31 12.87 8.56
CA GLU A 188 14.28 12.06 9.30
C GLU A 188 15.71 12.18 8.80
N HIS A 189 15.94 12.85 7.68
CA HIS A 189 17.29 13.09 7.18
C HIS A 189 17.94 14.36 7.73
N GLU A 190 17.14 15.33 8.13
CA GLU A 190 17.62 16.64 8.57
C GLU A 190 17.07 17.05 9.95
N GLY A 191 16.32 16.15 10.58
CA GLY A 191 15.78 16.38 11.92
C GLY A 191 16.83 16.19 13.02
N PRO A 192 16.52 16.64 14.27
CA PRO A 192 17.40 16.48 15.41
C PRO A 192 17.49 15.02 15.90
N SER A 193 16.74 14.11 15.33
CA SER A 193 16.79 12.68 15.65
C SER A 193 16.50 11.82 14.41
N VAL A 194 17.03 10.60 14.44
CA VAL A 194 16.83 9.57 13.42
C VAL A 194 16.11 8.37 14.05
N THR A 195 15.14 7.84 13.33
CA THR A 195 14.47 6.58 13.69
C THR A 195 14.95 5.47 12.76
N LEU A 196 15.50 4.41 13.32
CA LEU A 196 15.85 3.19 12.60
C LEU A 196 14.87 2.09 13.01
N THR A 197 14.09 1.61 12.07
CA THR A 197 13.25 0.43 12.25
C THR A 197 13.88 -0.72 11.49
N LEU A 198 14.30 -1.73 12.22
CA LEU A 198 15.12 -2.82 11.72
C LEU A 198 14.43 -4.16 11.97
N GLU A 199 14.71 -5.14 11.12
CA GLU A 199 14.32 -6.53 11.32
C GLU A 199 15.52 -7.45 11.26
N LYS A 200 15.38 -8.64 11.88
CA LYS A 200 16.40 -9.68 11.83
C LYS A 200 16.49 -10.28 10.45
N CYS A 201 17.70 -10.46 9.96
CA CYS A 201 17.94 -11.30 8.80
C CYS A 201 17.83 -12.80 9.15
N PRO A 202 17.44 -13.65 8.20
CA PRO A 202 17.57 -15.11 8.35
C PRO A 202 19.01 -15.54 8.66
N ILE A 203 19.18 -16.62 9.41
CA ILE A 203 20.49 -17.16 9.81
C ILE A 203 21.37 -17.48 8.59
N ALA A 204 20.76 -17.91 7.49
CA ALA A 204 21.47 -18.20 6.23
C ALA A 204 22.27 -17.00 5.70
N MET A 205 21.93 -15.77 6.10
CA MET A 205 22.66 -14.56 5.71
C MET A 205 24.05 -14.42 6.31
N ARG A 206 24.39 -15.22 7.31
CA ARG A 206 25.74 -15.31 7.86
C ARG A 206 26.81 -15.65 6.80
N GLU A 207 26.42 -16.42 5.76
CA GLU A 207 27.29 -16.80 4.65
C GLU A 207 27.49 -15.67 3.60
N TRP A 208 26.76 -14.57 3.76
CA TRP A 208 26.74 -13.44 2.84
C TRP A 208 27.21 -12.14 3.51
N PRO A 209 28.51 -12.02 3.83
CA PRO A 209 29.04 -10.81 4.44
C PRO A 209 28.91 -9.63 3.46
N ARG A 210 28.72 -8.43 4.01
CA ARG A 210 28.55 -7.21 3.22
C ARG A 210 29.71 -6.92 2.29
N GLU A 211 30.93 -7.25 2.71
CA GLU A 211 32.14 -7.09 1.90
C GLU A 211 32.04 -7.83 0.55
N ARG A 212 31.43 -9.01 0.53
CA ARG A 212 31.18 -9.77 -0.69
C ARG A 212 30.24 -9.03 -1.63
N LEU A 213 29.21 -8.35 -1.10
CA LEU A 213 28.23 -7.60 -1.87
C LEU A 213 28.84 -6.33 -2.48
N LEU A 214 29.80 -5.72 -1.81
CA LEU A 214 30.45 -4.48 -2.29
C LEU A 214 31.26 -4.68 -3.58
N LYS A 215 31.63 -5.91 -3.92
CA LYS A 215 32.39 -6.19 -5.15
C LYS A 215 31.60 -5.88 -6.40
N ASP A 216 30.28 -6.12 -6.38
CA ASP A 216 29.37 -5.93 -7.52
C ASP A 216 28.35 -4.80 -7.26
N ARG A 217 28.74 -3.83 -6.41
CA ARG A 217 27.87 -2.72 -5.97
C ARG A 217 27.25 -1.92 -7.11
N GLY A 218 27.87 -1.94 -8.28
CA GLY A 218 27.37 -1.28 -9.49
C GLY A 218 26.09 -1.94 -10.07
N LEU A 219 25.95 -3.26 -9.89
CA LEU A 219 24.84 -4.06 -10.43
C LEU A 219 23.91 -4.60 -9.33
N HIS A 220 24.51 -5.13 -8.26
CA HIS A 220 23.78 -5.84 -7.23
C HIS A 220 24.08 -5.28 -5.84
N MET A 221 23.08 -4.68 -5.22
CA MET A 221 23.14 -4.22 -3.84
C MET A 221 21.83 -4.50 -3.11
N ASP A 222 21.93 -4.96 -1.87
CA ASP A 222 20.76 -5.10 -1.01
C ASP A 222 20.42 -3.75 -0.36
N MET A 223 19.42 -3.05 -0.89
CA MET A 223 19.05 -1.72 -0.45
C MET A 223 18.43 -1.69 0.96
N LEU A 224 18.01 -2.83 1.51
CA LEU A 224 17.61 -2.92 2.92
C LEU A 224 18.83 -3.00 3.87
N ARG A 225 20.03 -3.23 3.34
CA ARG A 225 21.31 -3.24 4.05
C ARG A 225 22.30 -2.17 3.56
N GLU A 226 21.87 -1.31 2.64
CA GLU A 226 22.65 -0.17 2.18
C GLU A 226 22.21 1.09 2.95
N PRO A 227 23.16 1.83 3.55
CA PRO A 227 22.85 3.09 4.22
C PRO A 227 22.59 4.22 3.23
N GLY A 228 21.78 5.19 3.66
CA GLY A 228 21.66 6.49 3.04
C GLY A 228 20.73 6.57 1.83
N ARG A 229 20.86 7.70 1.16
CA ARG A 229 19.90 8.20 0.17
C ARG A 229 19.78 7.35 -1.09
N ARG A 230 20.86 6.66 -1.49
CA ARG A 230 20.81 5.73 -2.63
C ARG A 230 19.79 4.62 -2.38
N ALA A 231 19.84 4.02 -1.20
CA ALA A 231 18.89 2.98 -0.82
C ALA A 231 17.47 3.53 -0.80
N ASP A 232 17.28 4.73 -0.24
CA ASP A 232 15.96 5.38 -0.20
C ASP A 232 15.33 5.53 -1.58
N ALA A 233 16.11 5.96 -2.56
CA ALA A 233 15.62 6.14 -3.93
C ALA A 233 15.11 4.84 -4.54
N HIS A 234 15.84 3.74 -4.36
CA HIS A 234 15.43 2.43 -4.83
C HIS A 234 14.20 1.90 -4.07
N LEU A 235 14.20 2.04 -2.75
CA LEU A 235 13.08 1.59 -1.91
C LEU A 235 11.79 2.36 -2.19
N ALA A 236 11.87 3.67 -2.45
CA ALA A 236 10.72 4.50 -2.78
C ALA A 236 9.96 4.00 -4.02
N ARG A 237 10.67 3.47 -5.03
CA ARG A 237 10.04 2.88 -6.24
C ARG A 237 9.25 1.62 -5.92
N TYR A 238 9.78 0.76 -5.07
CA TYR A 238 9.08 -0.45 -4.63
C TYR A 238 7.89 -0.15 -3.72
N VAL A 239 7.99 0.86 -2.85
CA VAL A 239 6.85 1.35 -2.05
C VAL A 239 5.76 1.93 -2.96
N HIS A 240 6.15 2.70 -3.98
CA HIS A 240 5.21 3.18 -4.99
C HIS A 240 4.52 2.01 -5.72
N ALA A 241 5.28 1.00 -6.15
CA ALA A 241 4.70 -0.19 -6.77
C ALA A 241 3.75 -0.91 -5.81
N ALA A 242 4.13 -1.07 -4.54
CA ALA A 242 3.27 -1.68 -3.52
C ALA A 242 1.94 -0.93 -3.33
N SER A 243 1.92 0.40 -3.50
CA SER A 243 0.70 1.21 -3.36
C SER A 243 -0.38 0.91 -4.41
N VAL A 244 -0.01 0.30 -5.53
CA VAL A 244 -0.94 -0.08 -6.61
C VAL A 244 -1.20 -1.58 -6.69
N VAL A 245 -0.58 -2.40 -5.84
CA VAL A 245 -0.86 -3.82 -5.69
C VAL A 245 -2.16 -4.01 -4.91
N ARG A 246 -2.99 -4.94 -5.35
CA ARG A 246 -4.22 -5.33 -4.65
C ARG A 246 -4.01 -6.61 -3.83
N PRO A 247 -4.81 -6.80 -2.78
CA PRO A 247 -4.84 -8.08 -2.08
C PRO A 247 -5.04 -9.25 -3.07
N GLY A 248 -4.20 -10.26 -2.94
CA GLY A 248 -4.24 -11.44 -3.78
C GLY A 248 -3.65 -11.28 -5.19
N ASP A 249 -3.03 -10.15 -5.57
CA ASP A 249 -2.34 -9.99 -6.85
C ASP A 249 -1.14 -10.94 -6.97
N SER A 250 -0.90 -11.42 -8.19
CA SER A 250 0.35 -12.08 -8.59
C SER A 250 1.30 -11.02 -9.14
N VAL A 251 2.44 -10.86 -8.46
CA VAL A 251 3.43 -9.83 -8.77
C VAL A 251 4.69 -10.50 -9.30
N LEU A 252 5.22 -9.99 -10.41
CA LEU A 252 6.53 -10.34 -10.94
C LEU A 252 7.49 -9.18 -10.70
N ASP A 253 8.56 -9.43 -9.98
CA ASP A 253 9.71 -8.53 -9.84
C ASP A 253 10.77 -9.00 -10.85
N ALA A 254 10.79 -8.36 -12.00
CA ALA A 254 11.64 -8.75 -13.12
C ALA A 254 13.02 -8.09 -13.01
N SER A 255 14.08 -8.91 -13.04
CA SER A 255 15.44 -8.53 -12.69
C SER A 255 15.51 -8.07 -11.22
N CYS A 256 15.10 -8.95 -10.33
CA CYS A 256 14.94 -8.65 -8.90
C CYS A 256 16.27 -8.47 -8.17
N GLY A 257 17.41 -8.76 -8.81
CA GLY A 257 18.73 -8.70 -8.22
C GLY A 257 18.80 -9.51 -6.92
N LEU A 258 19.22 -8.87 -5.83
CA LEU A 258 19.33 -9.51 -4.52
C LEU A 258 17.98 -9.68 -3.79
N GLY A 259 16.84 -9.41 -4.43
CA GLY A 259 15.49 -9.76 -3.95
C GLY A 259 14.87 -8.81 -2.90
N TYR A 260 15.56 -7.73 -2.52
CA TYR A 260 15.04 -6.78 -1.52
C TYR A 260 13.72 -6.14 -1.96
N GLY A 261 13.58 -5.86 -3.25
CA GLY A 261 12.37 -5.29 -3.84
C GLY A 261 11.17 -6.21 -3.74
N SER A 262 11.37 -7.49 -4.07
CA SER A 262 10.36 -8.54 -3.89
C SER A 262 9.89 -8.65 -2.44
N HIS A 263 10.81 -8.52 -1.48
CA HIS A 263 10.49 -8.52 -0.07
C HIS A 263 9.67 -7.29 0.32
N VAL A 264 10.05 -6.09 -0.14
CA VAL A 264 9.27 -4.86 0.08
C VAL A 264 7.86 -5.00 -0.48
N LEU A 265 7.72 -5.46 -1.73
CA LEU A 265 6.42 -5.69 -2.35
C LEU A 265 5.55 -6.64 -1.51
N ARG A 266 6.12 -7.75 -1.01
CA ARG A 266 5.37 -8.71 -0.20
C ARG A 266 4.99 -8.17 1.16
N GLN A 267 5.90 -7.46 1.84
CA GLN A 267 5.67 -6.95 3.19
C GLN A 267 4.78 -5.70 3.24
N CYS A 268 4.81 -4.89 2.18
CA CYS A 268 4.00 -3.67 2.08
C CYS A 268 2.63 -3.90 1.46
N THR A 269 2.28 -5.14 1.07
CA THR A 269 1.00 -5.50 0.45
C THR A 269 0.31 -6.62 1.22
N SER A 270 -0.99 -6.78 1.00
CA SER A 270 -1.79 -7.81 1.65
C SER A 270 -2.02 -8.98 0.72
N GLY A 271 -1.61 -10.17 1.14
CA GLY A 271 -1.94 -11.41 0.45
C GLY A 271 -1.44 -11.51 -1.00
N ALA A 272 -0.59 -10.60 -1.47
CA ALA A 272 0.03 -10.71 -2.80
C ALA A 272 1.02 -11.87 -2.84
N SER A 273 1.06 -12.61 -3.95
CA SER A 273 2.15 -13.55 -4.24
C SER A 273 3.21 -12.85 -5.07
N VAL A 274 4.48 -12.97 -4.69
CA VAL A 274 5.59 -12.33 -5.39
C VAL A 274 6.55 -13.39 -5.93
N LEU A 275 6.84 -13.29 -7.23
CA LEU A 275 7.89 -14.04 -7.93
C LEU A 275 8.98 -13.05 -8.32
N GLY A 276 10.18 -13.19 -7.78
CA GLY A 276 11.39 -12.51 -8.24
C GLY A 276 12.13 -13.36 -9.26
N VAL A 277 12.53 -12.76 -10.37
CA VAL A 277 13.38 -13.43 -11.37
C VAL A 277 14.61 -12.59 -11.65
N ASP A 278 15.75 -13.25 -11.78
CA ASP A 278 17.01 -12.63 -12.19
C ASP A 278 17.85 -13.59 -13.02
N ILE A 279 18.67 -13.07 -13.90
CA ILE A 279 19.53 -13.90 -14.76
C ILE A 279 20.75 -14.43 -14.00
N ASP A 280 21.18 -13.74 -12.93
CA ASP A 280 22.34 -14.15 -12.13
C ASP A 280 21.97 -15.19 -11.06
N PRO A 281 22.47 -16.44 -11.17
CA PRO A 281 22.19 -17.46 -10.18
C PRO A 281 22.70 -17.11 -8.77
N GLN A 282 23.73 -16.27 -8.65
CA GLN A 282 24.26 -15.88 -7.33
C GLN A 282 23.36 -14.84 -6.68
N ALA A 283 22.82 -13.89 -7.45
CA ALA A 283 21.82 -12.96 -6.97
C ALA A 283 20.56 -13.69 -6.50
N VAL A 284 20.08 -14.66 -7.26
CA VAL A 284 18.92 -15.50 -6.89
C VAL A 284 19.22 -16.34 -5.64
N ALA A 285 20.42 -16.91 -5.51
CA ALA A 285 20.80 -17.67 -4.31
C ALA A 285 20.83 -16.78 -3.06
N TYR A 286 21.33 -15.56 -3.18
CA TYR A 286 21.23 -14.57 -2.12
C TYR A 286 19.77 -14.23 -1.79
N ALA A 287 18.98 -13.89 -2.81
CA ALA A 287 17.58 -13.53 -2.65
C ALA A 287 16.79 -14.64 -1.93
N GLN A 288 17.04 -15.89 -2.29
CA GLN A 288 16.43 -17.05 -1.65
C GLN A 288 16.86 -17.20 -0.19
N ALA A 289 18.15 -16.98 0.13
CA ALA A 289 18.65 -17.02 1.50
C ALA A 289 18.12 -15.87 2.36
N ALA A 290 18.01 -14.67 1.79
CA ALA A 290 17.61 -13.47 2.51
C ALA A 290 16.08 -13.31 2.63
N TYR A 291 15.33 -13.71 1.61
CA TYR A 291 13.93 -13.33 1.41
C TYR A 291 13.01 -14.48 0.99
N GLY A 292 13.50 -15.71 0.95
CA GLY A 292 12.74 -16.88 0.49
C GLY A 292 11.48 -17.20 1.31
N GLU A 293 11.39 -16.69 2.56
CA GLU A 293 10.17 -16.77 3.36
C GLU A 293 9.08 -15.78 2.89
N SER A 294 9.47 -14.72 2.21
CA SER A 294 8.56 -13.66 1.76
C SER A 294 8.14 -13.81 0.31
N ALA A 295 9.04 -14.25 -0.57
CA ALA A 295 8.84 -14.33 -2.00
C ALA A 295 9.51 -15.60 -2.58
N ARG A 296 9.05 -16.02 -3.75
CA ARG A 296 9.70 -17.08 -4.53
C ARG A 296 10.69 -16.45 -5.49
N PHE A 297 11.86 -17.08 -5.65
CA PHE A 297 12.91 -16.60 -6.54
C PHE A 297 13.31 -17.68 -7.54
N GLU A 298 13.51 -17.28 -8.80
CA GLU A 298 13.91 -18.20 -9.89
C GLU A 298 14.96 -17.55 -10.77
N VAL A 299 15.91 -18.37 -11.26
CA VAL A 299 16.86 -17.94 -12.28
C VAL A 299 16.13 -17.93 -13.63
N ALA A 300 15.98 -16.75 -14.22
CA ALA A 300 15.35 -16.58 -15.51
C ALA A 300 15.85 -15.31 -16.21
N ASP A 301 15.91 -15.35 -17.54
CA ASP A 301 16.12 -14.17 -18.37
C ASP A 301 14.78 -13.46 -18.57
N ALA A 302 14.69 -12.19 -18.17
CA ALA A 302 13.46 -11.42 -18.31
C ALA A 302 13.09 -11.14 -19.79
N THR A 303 13.99 -11.41 -20.74
CA THR A 303 13.69 -11.42 -22.19
C THR A 303 13.07 -12.74 -22.66
N ASP A 304 13.02 -13.78 -21.81
CA ASP A 304 12.41 -15.09 -22.07
C ASP A 304 11.75 -15.64 -20.80
N LEU A 305 10.53 -15.21 -20.55
CA LEU A 305 9.71 -15.66 -19.43
C LEU A 305 8.82 -16.87 -19.81
N SER A 306 9.28 -17.76 -20.67
CA SER A 306 8.50 -18.90 -21.18
C SER A 306 7.95 -19.82 -20.10
N ARG A 307 8.55 -19.83 -18.89
CA ARG A 307 8.04 -20.56 -17.72
C ARG A 307 6.89 -19.85 -16.99
N VAL A 308 6.69 -18.57 -17.25
CA VAL A 308 5.56 -17.79 -16.69
C VAL A 308 4.41 -17.85 -17.68
N ALA A 309 3.26 -18.33 -17.25
CA ALA A 309 2.10 -18.50 -18.12
C ALA A 309 1.59 -17.16 -18.65
N ASP A 310 1.00 -17.17 -19.84
CA ASP A 310 0.32 -16.01 -20.41
C ASP A 310 -0.79 -15.54 -19.46
N HIS A 311 -0.93 -14.21 -19.32
CA HIS A 311 -2.02 -13.59 -18.56
C HIS A 311 -2.12 -14.06 -17.09
N SER A 312 -0.99 -14.36 -16.45
CA SER A 312 -0.95 -14.89 -15.08
C SER A 312 -0.46 -13.88 -14.02
N ILE A 313 0.08 -12.74 -14.45
CA ILE A 313 0.69 -11.72 -13.60
C ILE A 313 -0.19 -10.46 -13.59
N ASP A 314 -0.49 -9.93 -12.42
CA ASP A 314 -1.31 -8.72 -12.27
C ASP A 314 -0.46 -7.44 -12.23
N LEU A 315 0.79 -7.56 -11.77
CA LEU A 315 1.73 -6.45 -11.76
C LEU A 315 3.14 -6.96 -12.08
N VAL A 316 3.80 -6.30 -13.04
CA VAL A 316 5.23 -6.45 -13.29
C VAL A 316 5.94 -5.19 -12.79
N ALA A 317 6.92 -5.35 -11.92
CA ALA A 317 7.89 -4.32 -11.55
C ALA A 317 9.22 -4.65 -12.23
N CYS A 318 9.80 -3.67 -12.92
CA CYS A 318 11.10 -3.78 -13.57
C CYS A 318 11.84 -2.46 -13.42
N PHE A 319 12.75 -2.41 -12.44
CA PHE A 319 13.41 -1.18 -12.07
C PHE A 319 14.90 -1.25 -12.33
N GLU A 320 15.45 -0.23 -13.01
CA GLU A 320 16.88 -0.11 -13.34
C GLU A 320 17.40 -1.36 -14.08
N THR A 321 16.73 -1.70 -15.16
CA THR A 321 17.06 -2.91 -15.93
C THR A 321 17.12 -2.67 -17.42
N LEU A 322 16.19 -1.90 -17.98
CA LEU A 322 16.10 -1.71 -19.44
C LEU A 322 17.37 -1.10 -20.02
N GLU A 323 18.08 -0.28 -19.25
CA GLU A 323 19.36 0.31 -19.64
C GLU A 323 20.50 -0.71 -19.77
N HIS A 324 20.38 -1.87 -19.12
CA HIS A 324 21.36 -2.95 -19.16
C HIS A 324 21.08 -4.01 -20.24
N VAL A 325 19.96 -3.93 -20.94
CA VAL A 325 19.51 -4.95 -21.88
C VAL A 325 19.76 -4.53 -23.33
N SER A 326 20.30 -5.45 -24.13
CA SER A 326 20.52 -5.18 -25.57
C SER A 326 19.21 -5.12 -26.37
N GLU A 327 18.18 -5.88 -25.96
CA GLU A 327 16.89 -6.00 -26.63
C GLU A 327 15.72 -5.65 -25.68
N PRO A 328 15.61 -4.41 -25.18
CA PRO A 328 14.58 -4.04 -24.21
C PRO A 328 13.15 -4.23 -24.72
N GLU A 329 12.92 -4.09 -26.03
CA GLU A 329 11.61 -4.33 -26.63
C GLU A 329 11.19 -5.80 -26.54
N LYS A 330 12.14 -6.73 -26.57
CA LYS A 330 11.85 -8.16 -26.38
C LYS A 330 11.40 -8.43 -24.94
N MET A 331 12.12 -7.87 -23.97
CA MET A 331 11.75 -7.94 -22.55
C MET A 331 10.35 -7.35 -22.32
N LEU A 332 10.08 -6.16 -22.83
CA LEU A 332 8.78 -5.50 -22.70
C LEU A 332 7.64 -6.32 -23.34
N ARG A 333 7.87 -7.02 -24.46
CA ARG A 333 6.88 -7.94 -25.05
C ARG A 333 6.57 -9.13 -24.14
N GLU A 334 7.57 -9.69 -23.48
CA GLU A 334 7.34 -10.74 -22.47
C GLU A 334 6.50 -10.24 -21.31
N PHE A 335 6.76 -9.01 -20.81
CA PHE A 335 5.92 -8.40 -19.79
C PHE A 335 4.47 -8.23 -20.26
N VAL A 336 4.26 -7.79 -21.48
CA VAL A 336 2.91 -7.70 -22.06
C VAL A 336 2.25 -9.07 -22.14
N ARG A 337 2.98 -10.12 -22.53
CA ARG A 337 2.46 -11.48 -22.63
C ARG A 337 1.98 -12.01 -21.30
N VAL A 338 2.82 -11.92 -20.26
CA VAL A 338 2.52 -12.48 -18.92
C VAL A 338 1.48 -11.68 -18.14
N LEU A 339 1.35 -10.37 -18.42
CA LEU A 339 0.37 -9.53 -17.73
C LEU A 339 -1.06 -9.96 -18.04
N THR A 340 -1.88 -10.01 -17.01
CA THR A 340 -3.34 -10.09 -17.16
C THR A 340 -3.89 -8.86 -17.86
N PRO A 341 -4.99 -8.96 -18.60
CA PRO A 341 -5.70 -7.75 -19.04
C PRO A 341 -6.05 -6.85 -17.84
N GLY A 342 -5.79 -5.55 -17.96
CA GLY A 342 -5.89 -4.61 -16.85
C GLY A 342 -4.76 -4.68 -15.82
N GLY A 343 -3.80 -5.58 -16.03
CA GLY A 343 -2.57 -5.65 -15.23
C GLY A 343 -1.64 -4.47 -15.48
N ARG A 344 -0.76 -4.19 -14.53
CA ARG A 344 0.14 -3.04 -14.56
C ARG A 344 1.58 -3.42 -14.79
N LEU A 345 2.25 -2.61 -15.58
CA LEU A 345 3.69 -2.61 -15.75
C LEU A 345 4.25 -1.32 -15.15
N LEU A 346 5.16 -1.47 -14.20
CA LEU A 346 5.95 -0.35 -13.69
C LEU A 346 7.41 -0.55 -14.09
N VAL A 347 7.96 0.45 -14.75
CA VAL A 347 9.36 0.44 -15.18
C VAL A 347 10.05 1.73 -14.73
N SER A 348 11.28 1.62 -14.26
CA SER A 348 12.15 2.78 -14.05
C SER A 348 13.44 2.66 -14.83
N VAL A 349 13.97 3.79 -15.25
CA VAL A 349 15.25 3.93 -15.92
C VAL A 349 15.95 5.19 -15.46
N PRO A 350 17.30 5.25 -15.48
CA PRO A 350 18.03 6.50 -15.29
C PRO A 350 17.66 7.50 -16.40
N HIS A 351 17.56 8.77 -16.04
CA HIS A 351 17.26 9.84 -16.98
C HIS A 351 18.56 10.55 -17.40
N ASP A 352 19.02 10.23 -18.58
CA ASP A 352 20.15 10.87 -19.25
C ASP A 352 21.39 11.11 -18.32
N TRP A 353 22.05 10.04 -17.94
CA TRP A 353 23.22 10.09 -17.08
C TRP A 353 24.53 10.38 -17.87
N THR A 354 24.41 10.90 -19.07
CA THR A 354 25.58 11.24 -19.89
C THR A 354 26.36 12.40 -19.30
N ASP A 355 27.69 12.31 -19.39
CA ASP A 355 28.60 13.39 -19.05
C ASP A 355 28.64 14.48 -20.14
N GLU A 356 29.46 15.50 -19.97
CA GLU A 356 29.63 16.59 -20.93
C GLU A 356 30.10 16.12 -22.32
N SER A 357 30.66 14.91 -22.45
CA SER A 357 31.04 14.28 -23.71
C SER A 357 29.93 13.47 -24.35
N GLY A 358 28.77 13.35 -23.70
CA GLY A 358 27.67 12.50 -24.11
C GLY A 358 27.88 11.02 -23.83
N HIS A 359 28.82 10.68 -22.91
CA HIS A 359 29.10 9.32 -22.51
C HIS A 359 28.46 9.01 -21.14
N ASP A 360 27.77 7.87 -21.04
CA ASP A 360 27.30 7.38 -19.75
C ASP A 360 28.49 6.76 -18.98
N PRO A 361 28.79 7.25 -17.78
CA PRO A 361 29.94 6.76 -17.00
C PRO A 361 29.75 5.35 -16.44
N ASN A 362 28.54 4.79 -16.47
CA ASN A 362 28.29 3.43 -16.04
C ASN A 362 28.62 2.44 -17.18
N PRO A 363 29.64 1.59 -17.05
CA PRO A 363 30.06 0.69 -18.12
C PRO A 363 29.01 -0.42 -18.42
N HIS A 364 28.02 -0.60 -17.55
CA HIS A 364 26.98 -1.59 -17.70
C HIS A 364 25.74 -1.05 -18.40
N HIS A 365 25.63 0.26 -18.64
CA HIS A 365 24.53 0.85 -19.38
C HIS A 365 24.77 0.67 -20.89
N LEU A 366 23.92 -0.15 -21.51
CA LEU A 366 23.91 -0.34 -22.97
C LEU A 366 23.01 0.68 -23.65
N GLN A 367 22.15 1.33 -22.90
CA GLN A 367 21.09 2.22 -23.38
C GLN A 367 21.06 3.50 -22.57
N VAL A 368 20.96 4.66 -23.21
CA VAL A 368 20.67 5.93 -22.57
C VAL A 368 19.19 6.24 -22.74
N TYR A 369 18.53 6.63 -21.66
CA TYR A 369 17.10 6.90 -21.64
C TYR A 369 16.77 8.36 -21.42
N ASP A 370 15.86 8.83 -22.25
CA ASP A 370 15.00 9.97 -22.00
C ASP A 370 13.53 9.52 -22.01
N TRP A 371 12.63 10.46 -21.77
CA TRP A 371 11.21 10.15 -21.80
C TRP A 371 10.71 9.71 -23.18
N ALA A 372 11.20 10.33 -24.27
CA ALA A 372 10.77 10.02 -25.63
C ALA A 372 11.11 8.58 -25.99
N ARG A 373 12.31 8.13 -25.64
CA ARG A 373 12.75 6.75 -25.88
C ARG A 373 11.95 5.74 -25.06
N LEU A 374 11.82 5.95 -23.75
CA LEU A 374 11.04 5.05 -22.88
C LEU A 374 9.59 4.91 -23.38
N ARG A 375 8.97 6.04 -23.70
CA ARG A 375 7.63 6.08 -24.26
C ARG A 375 7.52 5.30 -25.57
N ALA A 376 8.45 5.53 -26.50
CA ALA A 376 8.45 4.85 -27.79
C ALA A 376 8.54 3.32 -27.63
N GLN A 377 9.43 2.84 -26.77
CA GLN A 377 9.59 1.41 -26.50
C GLN A 377 8.35 0.79 -25.86
N LEU A 378 7.73 1.46 -24.88
CA LEU A 378 6.47 0.98 -24.28
C LEU A 378 5.33 0.89 -25.30
N LEU A 379 5.21 1.87 -26.19
CA LEU A 379 4.19 1.87 -27.25
C LEU A 379 4.44 0.77 -28.29
N VAL A 380 5.68 0.59 -28.72
CA VAL A 380 6.06 -0.47 -29.68
C VAL A 380 5.84 -1.86 -29.09
N ALA A 381 6.23 -2.08 -27.85
CA ALA A 381 5.97 -3.34 -27.15
C ALA A 381 4.46 -3.63 -27.00
N GLY A 382 3.66 -2.58 -26.87
CA GLY A 382 2.20 -2.64 -26.89
C GLY A 382 1.56 -2.77 -28.28
N GLY A 383 2.33 -2.98 -29.34
CA GLY A 383 1.80 -3.15 -30.69
C GLY A 383 1.33 -1.85 -31.36
N ALA A 384 1.68 -0.68 -30.82
CA ALA A 384 1.37 0.59 -31.44
C ALA A 384 2.28 0.83 -32.65
N ASP A 385 1.72 1.42 -33.70
CA ASP A 385 2.52 1.93 -34.83
C ASP A 385 3.25 3.21 -34.35
N ALA A 386 4.58 3.16 -34.28
CA ALA A 386 5.41 4.31 -33.91
C ALA A 386 5.20 5.54 -34.78
N ALA A 387 4.70 5.35 -36.01
CA ALA A 387 4.36 6.41 -36.97
C ALA A 387 2.99 7.07 -36.66
N LYS A 388 2.18 6.47 -35.78
CA LYS A 388 0.86 6.98 -35.35
C LYS A 388 0.79 7.09 -33.84
N PRO A 389 1.33 8.13 -33.26
CA PRO A 389 1.54 8.23 -31.80
C PRO A 389 0.29 8.50 -30.97
N ALA A 390 -0.90 8.60 -31.55
CA ALA A 390 -2.12 8.78 -30.78
C ALA A 390 -2.41 7.55 -29.93
N PRO A 391 -2.59 7.66 -28.61
CA PRO A 391 -2.99 6.54 -27.78
C PRO A 391 -4.37 6.06 -28.22
N SER A 392 -4.40 4.91 -28.88
CA SER A 392 -5.64 4.22 -29.24
C SER A 392 -6.00 3.25 -28.12
N LEU A 393 -7.30 3.11 -27.84
CA LEU A 393 -7.82 2.04 -26.96
C LEU A 393 -7.47 0.63 -27.47
N ASP A 394 -7.06 0.54 -28.73
CA ASP A 394 -6.64 -0.71 -29.38
C ASP A 394 -5.16 -1.04 -29.12
N ASN A 395 -4.39 -0.13 -28.51
CA ASN A 395 -3.02 -0.40 -28.12
C ASN A 395 -2.99 -1.38 -26.94
N THR A 396 -2.05 -2.31 -26.95
CA THR A 396 -1.93 -3.32 -25.92
C THR A 396 -1.44 -2.73 -24.57
N LEU A 397 -0.63 -1.68 -24.60
CA LEU A 397 -0.23 -0.94 -23.42
C LEU A 397 -0.71 0.50 -23.47
N TRP A 398 -1.22 0.98 -22.35
CA TRP A 398 -1.52 2.39 -22.12
C TRP A 398 -0.61 2.93 -21.03
N ILE A 399 0.07 4.01 -21.33
CA ILE A 399 0.83 4.71 -20.29
C ILE A 399 -0.17 5.46 -19.42
N GLU A 400 -0.33 5.01 -18.17
CA GLU A 400 -1.27 5.58 -17.23
C GLU A 400 -0.68 6.83 -16.57
N GLN A 401 0.56 6.71 -16.11
CA GLN A 401 1.25 7.76 -15.38
C GLN A 401 2.74 7.76 -15.72
N LEU A 402 3.31 8.94 -15.69
CA LEU A 402 4.74 9.14 -15.67
C LEU A 402 5.12 9.88 -14.39
N HIS A 403 6.09 9.36 -13.70
CA HIS A 403 6.70 9.99 -12.54
C HIS A 403 8.15 10.30 -12.83
N ARG A 404 8.64 11.37 -12.23
CA ARG A 404 10.07 11.65 -12.14
C ARG A 404 10.51 11.49 -10.69
N GLN A 405 11.62 10.86 -10.52
CA GLN A 405 12.28 10.83 -9.22
C GLN A 405 13.39 11.88 -9.24
N LEU A 406 13.33 12.80 -8.31
CA LEU A 406 14.24 13.94 -8.26
C LEU A 406 15.48 13.58 -7.49
N ALA A 407 16.64 14.01 -8.01
CA ALA A 407 17.89 14.02 -7.26
C ALA A 407 18.10 15.39 -6.62
N GLY A 408 18.73 15.40 -5.48
CA GLY A 408 19.13 16.64 -4.84
C GLY A 408 20.49 17.16 -5.35
N GLY A 409 20.78 17.12 -6.66
CA GLY A 409 21.99 17.70 -7.21
C GLY A 409 22.94 16.79 -7.98
N GLY A 410 22.41 15.84 -8.76
CA GLY A 410 23.17 14.97 -9.65
C GLY A 410 23.92 13.82 -8.94
N MET A 411 24.40 12.88 -9.72
CA MET A 411 25.10 11.68 -9.20
C MET A 411 26.27 11.97 -8.25
N LYS A 412 26.87 13.14 -8.34
CA LYS A 412 28.01 13.54 -7.49
C LYS A 412 27.61 14.02 -6.08
N HIS A 413 26.33 14.31 -5.86
CA HIS A 413 25.81 14.79 -4.59
C HIS A 413 24.51 14.04 -4.26
N ALA A 414 24.60 12.74 -4.12
CA ALA A 414 23.53 11.79 -3.91
C ALA A 414 22.58 12.15 -2.77
N SER A 415 21.78 13.18 -2.98
CA SER A 415 20.58 13.44 -2.21
C SER A 415 19.39 12.96 -3.02
N ALA A 416 19.12 11.67 -2.99
CA ALA A 416 17.93 11.14 -3.61
C ALA A 416 16.71 11.81 -3.01
N ALA A 417 15.95 12.51 -3.83
CA ALA A 417 14.63 12.93 -3.41
C ALA A 417 13.78 11.68 -3.30
N ARG A 418 13.12 11.52 -2.17
CA ARG A 418 12.21 10.40 -1.90
C ARG A 418 10.84 10.60 -2.53
N VAL A 419 10.60 11.75 -3.09
CA VAL A 419 9.31 12.11 -3.65
C VAL A 419 9.22 11.64 -5.08
N ILE A 420 8.36 10.68 -5.35
CA ILE A 420 7.92 10.35 -6.69
C ILE A 420 6.80 11.32 -7.03
N ALA A 421 7.11 12.34 -7.81
CA ALA A 421 6.13 13.32 -8.23
C ALA A 421 5.44 12.88 -9.52
N PRO A 422 4.11 12.87 -9.59
CA PRO A 422 3.40 12.62 -10.82
C PRO A 422 3.71 13.74 -11.80
N LEU A 423 4.07 13.38 -13.03
CA LEU A 423 4.10 14.31 -14.14
C LEU A 423 2.67 14.44 -14.69
N ALA A 424 2.25 15.66 -15.00
CA ALA A 424 0.96 15.89 -15.60
C ALA A 424 0.95 15.29 -17.02
N VAL A 425 0.53 14.05 -17.13
CA VAL A 425 0.35 13.35 -18.40
C VAL A 425 -1.13 13.17 -18.62
N ASN A 426 -1.66 13.84 -19.64
CA ASN A 426 -3.01 13.59 -20.09
C ASN A 426 -2.97 12.52 -21.19
N VAL A 427 -3.51 11.34 -20.92
CA VAL A 427 -3.50 10.21 -21.87
C VAL A 427 -4.38 10.45 -23.10
N GLN A 428 -5.31 11.38 -23.02
CA GLN A 428 -6.17 11.75 -24.16
C GLN A 428 -5.55 12.77 -25.09
N ASP A 429 -4.70 13.61 -24.52
CA ASP A 429 -3.92 14.55 -25.28
C ASP A 429 -2.59 13.87 -25.65
N GLU A 430 -2.00 14.22 -26.76
CA GLU A 430 -0.62 13.87 -27.07
C GLU A 430 0.22 14.06 -25.82
N LEU A 431 1.00 13.02 -25.46
CA LEU A 431 1.93 13.10 -24.35
C LEU A 431 2.85 14.29 -24.62
N VAL A 432 2.51 15.43 -24.05
CA VAL A 432 3.38 16.58 -24.07
C VAL A 432 4.56 16.21 -23.19
N GLU A 433 5.76 16.19 -23.75
CA GLU A 433 6.97 16.09 -22.93
C GLU A 433 6.88 17.20 -21.88
N PRO A 434 6.90 16.83 -20.59
CA PRO A 434 6.98 17.87 -19.58
C PRO A 434 8.26 18.65 -19.85
N ASP A 435 8.21 19.94 -19.81
CA ASP A 435 9.38 20.81 -19.95
C ASP A 435 10.32 20.58 -18.75
N LEU A 436 11.09 19.49 -18.83
CA LEU A 436 12.02 19.06 -17.81
C LEU A 436 13.14 20.10 -17.59
N ALA A 437 13.39 20.96 -18.60
CA ALA A 437 14.43 22.00 -18.53
C ALA A 437 14.16 23.09 -17.49
N LYS A 438 12.90 23.29 -17.10
CA LYS A 438 12.51 24.31 -16.10
C LYS A 438 12.26 23.76 -14.70
N SER A 439 12.39 22.44 -14.52
CA SER A 439 12.13 21.77 -13.25
C SER A 439 13.41 21.34 -12.55
N GLN A 440 13.30 20.95 -11.28
CA GLN A 440 14.41 20.36 -10.55
C GLN A 440 15.01 19.16 -11.31
N PRO A 441 16.33 18.91 -11.20
CA PRO A 441 16.98 17.81 -11.92
C PRO A 441 16.27 16.47 -11.67
N THR A 442 15.93 15.77 -12.75
CA THR A 442 15.35 14.42 -12.71
C THR A 442 16.50 13.44 -12.79
N GLU A 443 16.56 12.49 -11.87
CA GLU A 443 17.57 11.43 -11.89
C GLU A 443 17.02 10.15 -12.50
N TRP A 444 15.75 9.84 -12.25
CA TRP A 444 15.09 8.66 -12.81
C TRP A 444 13.71 9.00 -13.36
N LEU A 445 13.33 8.25 -14.38
CA LEU A 445 11.98 8.19 -14.91
C LEU A 445 11.30 6.92 -14.40
N LEU A 446 10.04 7.03 -14.00
CA LEU A 446 9.20 5.90 -13.63
C LEU A 446 7.89 5.97 -14.42
N ALA A 447 7.65 4.97 -15.26
CA ALA A 447 6.43 4.85 -16.03
C ALA A 447 5.54 3.75 -15.45
N THR A 448 4.24 4.05 -15.33
CA THR A 448 3.19 3.07 -15.06
C THR A 448 2.35 2.91 -16.31
N ALA A 449 2.27 1.69 -16.84
CA ALA A 449 1.44 1.34 -17.97
C ALA A 449 0.45 0.24 -17.60
N ILE A 450 -0.71 0.23 -18.26
CA ILE A 450 -1.76 -0.78 -18.09
C ILE A 450 -1.87 -1.58 -19.36
N LYS A 451 -1.92 -2.92 -19.24
CA LYS A 451 -2.29 -3.78 -20.36
C LYS A 451 -3.75 -3.58 -20.68
N SER A 452 -4.03 -3.15 -21.92
CA SER A 452 -5.38 -2.94 -22.37
C SER A 452 -6.21 -4.22 -22.32
N PRO A 453 -7.38 -4.22 -21.67
CA PRO A 453 -8.31 -5.33 -21.78
C PRO A 453 -9.01 -5.36 -23.14
N LEU A 454 -8.83 -4.36 -23.98
CA LEU A 454 -9.58 -4.13 -25.22
C LEU A 454 -8.76 -4.37 -26.48
N ALA A 455 -7.48 -4.71 -26.35
CA ALA A 455 -6.63 -4.95 -27.50
C ALA A 455 -7.16 -6.10 -28.38
N PRO A 456 -7.04 -6.00 -29.74
CA PRO A 456 -7.65 -6.96 -30.69
C PRO A 456 -7.29 -8.42 -30.44
N ASN A 457 -6.09 -8.67 -29.92
CA ASN A 457 -5.58 -10.02 -29.61
C ASN A 457 -5.63 -10.35 -28.11
N SER A 458 -6.32 -9.54 -27.31
CA SER A 458 -6.49 -9.86 -25.90
C SER A 458 -7.42 -11.06 -25.72
N ALA A 459 -7.27 -11.77 -24.60
CA ALA A 459 -8.21 -12.82 -24.19
C ALA A 459 -9.67 -12.33 -24.03
N CYS A 460 -9.92 -11.08 -24.34
CA CYS A 460 -11.12 -10.29 -24.12
C CYS A 460 -11.90 -10.03 -25.40
N SER A 461 -11.68 -10.76 -26.48
CA SER A 461 -12.53 -10.68 -27.63
C SER A 461 -13.89 -11.35 -27.34
N PRO A 462 -14.98 -10.99 -28.04
CA PRO A 462 -16.27 -11.67 -27.91
C PRO A 462 -16.18 -13.18 -28.07
N ALA A 463 -15.24 -13.67 -28.88
CA ALA A 463 -15.02 -15.09 -29.13
C ALA A 463 -14.36 -15.81 -27.93
N THR A 464 -13.69 -15.07 -27.06
CA THR A 464 -13.00 -15.62 -25.88
C THR A 464 -13.66 -15.24 -24.55
N TYR A 465 -14.77 -14.48 -24.60
CA TYR A 465 -15.52 -14.14 -23.41
C TYR A 465 -16.04 -15.42 -22.74
N ARG A 466 -15.71 -15.59 -21.48
CA ARG A 466 -16.25 -16.64 -20.61
C ARG A 466 -16.99 -15.98 -19.47
N GLU A 467 -18.19 -16.47 -19.20
CA GLU A 467 -18.94 -16.01 -18.04
C GLU A 467 -18.16 -16.30 -16.78
N THR A 468 -18.14 -15.33 -15.88
CA THR A 468 -17.54 -15.49 -14.55
C THR A 468 -18.39 -16.47 -13.76
N ILE A 469 -17.88 -17.66 -13.52
CA ILE A 469 -18.56 -18.69 -12.73
C ILE A 469 -18.13 -18.50 -11.27
N PHE A 470 -19.11 -18.26 -10.42
CA PHE A 470 -18.90 -18.31 -8.98
C PHE A 470 -19.06 -19.75 -8.52
N THR A 471 -17.94 -20.41 -8.20
CA THR A 471 -17.94 -21.77 -7.67
C THR A 471 -17.80 -21.74 -6.15
N ASP A 472 -18.90 -21.85 -5.45
CA ASP A 472 -18.87 -22.33 -4.06
C ASP A 472 -19.23 -23.83 -4.07
N ALA A 473 -18.28 -24.66 -3.66
CA ALA A 473 -18.45 -26.10 -3.57
C ALA A 473 -19.54 -26.52 -2.56
N SER A 474 -19.96 -25.62 -1.67
CA SER A 474 -20.98 -25.87 -0.64
C SER A 474 -22.39 -25.40 -1.04
N GLY A 475 -22.51 -24.66 -2.15
CA GLY A 475 -23.78 -24.02 -2.54
C GLY A 475 -24.26 -22.92 -1.58
N SER A 476 -23.50 -22.62 -0.53
CA SER A 476 -23.65 -21.46 0.33
C SER A 476 -22.66 -20.39 -0.13
N VAL A 477 -23.16 -19.20 -0.39
CA VAL A 477 -22.30 -18.06 -0.67
C VAL A 477 -21.73 -17.60 0.67
N PRO A 478 -20.43 -17.75 0.96
CA PRO A 478 -19.87 -17.13 2.14
C PRO A 478 -20.13 -15.63 2.04
N ALA A 479 -20.57 -15.01 3.12
CA ALA A 479 -20.70 -13.57 3.23
C ALA A 479 -19.41 -12.97 2.73
N GLY A 480 -19.48 -12.27 1.59
CA GLY A 480 -18.39 -12.04 0.68
C GLY A 480 -17.09 -11.59 1.29
N ASN A 481 -16.17 -12.48 1.38
CA ASN A 481 -14.77 -12.12 1.49
C ASN A 481 -14.40 -11.35 0.21
N LEU A 482 -14.30 -10.03 0.30
CA LEU A 482 -13.96 -9.17 -0.85
C LEU A 482 -12.55 -9.44 -1.39
N ALA A 483 -11.66 -10.03 -0.58
CA ALA A 483 -10.35 -10.50 -1.03
C ALA A 483 -10.46 -11.73 -1.95
N SER A 484 -11.55 -12.50 -1.88
CA SER A 484 -11.80 -13.63 -2.77
C SER A 484 -12.19 -13.21 -4.19
N PHE A 485 -12.51 -11.94 -4.41
CA PHE A 485 -12.90 -11.43 -5.73
C PHE A 485 -11.95 -11.86 -6.85
N LYS A 486 -10.65 -11.89 -6.57
CA LYS A 486 -9.66 -12.31 -7.55
C LYS A 486 -9.71 -13.81 -7.82
N ARG A 487 -9.87 -14.62 -6.76
CA ARG A 487 -9.83 -16.09 -6.85
C ARG A 487 -11.10 -16.68 -7.45
N ASP A 488 -12.23 -16.02 -7.20
CA ASP A 488 -13.56 -16.52 -7.53
C ASP A 488 -13.98 -16.21 -8.98
N TYR A 489 -13.13 -15.50 -9.72
CA TYR A 489 -13.42 -15.13 -11.11
C TYR A 489 -12.41 -15.75 -12.07
N GLU A 490 -12.85 -16.70 -12.86
CA GLU A 490 -12.06 -17.29 -13.94
C GLU A 490 -11.82 -16.32 -15.09
N ASN A 491 -12.75 -15.37 -15.28
CA ASN A 491 -12.58 -14.34 -16.30
C ASN A 491 -11.70 -13.20 -15.75
N PRO A 492 -10.42 -13.14 -16.14
CA PRO A 492 -9.47 -12.25 -15.48
C PRO A 492 -9.72 -10.77 -15.77
N TRP A 493 -10.46 -10.41 -16.82
CA TRP A 493 -10.50 -9.02 -17.21
C TRP A 493 -11.75 -8.26 -16.83
N LEU A 494 -12.90 -8.93 -16.74
CA LEU A 494 -14.13 -8.20 -16.55
C LEU A 494 -14.28 -7.69 -15.14
N LEU A 495 -14.34 -8.57 -14.18
CA LEU A 495 -14.56 -8.08 -12.83
C LEU A 495 -13.27 -7.57 -12.18
N ARG A 496 -12.14 -8.19 -12.43
CA ARG A 496 -10.86 -7.63 -12.05
C ARG A 496 -10.66 -6.26 -12.69
N SER A 497 -10.96 -6.12 -13.98
CA SER A 497 -10.82 -4.85 -14.67
C SER A 497 -11.84 -3.83 -14.22
N MET A 498 -13.13 -4.17 -14.09
CA MET A 498 -14.14 -3.21 -13.67
C MET A 498 -13.95 -2.75 -12.24
N ILE A 499 -13.68 -3.64 -11.29
CA ILE A 499 -13.38 -3.27 -9.91
C ILE A 499 -11.97 -2.69 -9.81
N ALA A 500 -11.00 -3.30 -10.47
CA ALA A 500 -9.62 -2.82 -10.45
C ALA A 500 -9.46 -1.49 -11.16
N LEU A 501 -10.07 -1.32 -12.31
CA LEU A 501 -10.02 -0.08 -13.06
C LEU A 501 -10.85 1.00 -12.37
N GLY A 502 -12.00 0.68 -11.82
CA GLY A 502 -12.79 1.61 -11.01
C GLY A 502 -12.07 2.11 -9.77
N MET A 503 -11.20 1.27 -9.18
CA MET A 503 -10.37 1.64 -8.03
C MET A 503 -9.02 2.26 -8.40
N ARG A 504 -8.49 1.97 -9.58
CA ARG A 504 -7.14 2.36 -10.00
C ARG A 504 -7.13 3.39 -11.12
N ILE A 505 -8.12 3.41 -12.00
CA ILE A 505 -8.21 4.39 -13.09
C ILE A 505 -9.00 5.59 -12.61
N THR A 506 -8.30 6.68 -12.40
CA THR A 506 -8.86 8.00 -12.14
C THR A 506 -9.35 8.70 -13.42
N ARG A 507 -9.56 7.95 -14.52
CA ARG A 507 -9.88 8.48 -15.85
C ARG A 507 -11.28 8.08 -16.29
N PRO A 508 -12.27 8.97 -16.09
CA PRO A 508 -13.68 8.66 -16.38
C PRO A 508 -13.94 8.23 -17.83
N THR A 509 -13.25 8.85 -18.78
CA THR A 509 -13.44 8.55 -20.22
C THR A 509 -13.02 7.14 -20.60
N LEU A 510 -11.87 6.67 -20.08
CA LEU A 510 -11.38 5.33 -20.32
C LEU A 510 -12.28 4.28 -19.67
N LEU A 511 -12.67 4.52 -18.41
CA LEU A 511 -13.58 3.65 -17.70
C LEU A 511 -14.95 3.55 -18.40
N ARG A 512 -15.46 4.67 -18.92
CA ARG A 512 -16.69 4.73 -19.70
C ARG A 512 -16.61 3.88 -20.96
N GLU A 513 -15.53 4.01 -21.72
CA GLU A 513 -15.37 3.26 -22.97
C GLU A 513 -15.23 1.76 -22.71
N LEU A 514 -14.48 1.38 -21.69
CA LEU A 514 -14.37 0.00 -21.26
C LEU A 514 -15.75 -0.55 -20.86
N ALA A 515 -16.53 0.18 -20.06
CA ALA A 515 -17.86 -0.23 -19.65
C ALA A 515 -18.82 -0.41 -20.86
N ARG A 516 -18.77 0.48 -21.85
CA ARG A 516 -19.57 0.35 -23.08
C ARG A 516 -19.25 -0.92 -23.84
N ARG A 517 -17.96 -1.24 -24.02
CA ARG A 517 -17.55 -2.46 -24.72
C ARG A 517 -17.92 -3.71 -23.93
N VAL A 518 -17.75 -3.71 -22.61
CA VAL A 518 -18.18 -4.82 -21.74
C VAL A 518 -19.68 -5.06 -21.88
N MET A 519 -20.51 -4.02 -21.80
CA MET A 519 -21.96 -4.17 -21.99
C MET A 519 -22.35 -4.71 -23.38
N GLN A 520 -21.53 -4.48 -24.40
CA GLN A 520 -21.76 -4.97 -25.73
C GLN A 520 -21.55 -6.50 -25.85
N TYR A 521 -20.65 -7.06 -25.04
CA TYR A 521 -20.21 -8.45 -25.16
C TYR A 521 -20.68 -9.35 -24.02
N ALA A 522 -20.87 -8.79 -22.83
CA ALA A 522 -21.26 -9.56 -21.64
C ALA A 522 -22.74 -9.97 -21.69
N PRO A 523 -23.09 -11.19 -21.23
CA PRO A 523 -24.49 -11.57 -21.05
C PRO A 523 -25.22 -10.60 -20.12
N ALA A 524 -26.43 -10.23 -20.49
CA ALA A 524 -27.19 -9.18 -19.80
C ALA A 524 -27.53 -9.46 -18.31
N ASN A 525 -27.39 -10.72 -17.88
CA ASN A 525 -27.57 -11.15 -16.49
C ASN A 525 -26.28 -11.50 -15.78
N SER A 526 -25.11 -11.21 -16.39
CA SER A 526 -23.80 -11.52 -15.83
C SER A 526 -23.34 -10.46 -14.83
N PRO A 527 -22.43 -10.79 -13.90
CA PRO A 527 -21.77 -9.82 -13.03
C PRO A 527 -21.06 -8.71 -13.82
N ASP A 528 -20.48 -9.07 -14.93
CA ASP A 528 -19.68 -8.17 -15.77
C ASP A 528 -20.57 -7.10 -16.42
N PHE A 529 -21.72 -7.51 -16.95
CA PHE A 529 -22.72 -6.59 -17.46
C PHE A 529 -23.22 -5.65 -16.36
N GLY A 530 -23.49 -6.21 -15.16
CA GLY A 530 -23.95 -5.42 -14.01
C GLY A 530 -22.95 -4.38 -13.57
N GLY A 531 -21.66 -4.73 -13.54
CA GLY A 531 -20.57 -3.80 -13.21
C GLY A 531 -20.40 -2.69 -14.24
N ALA A 532 -20.43 -3.04 -15.52
CA ALA A 532 -20.34 -2.08 -16.62
C ALA A 532 -21.53 -1.11 -16.63
N LEU A 533 -22.72 -1.62 -16.43
CA LEU A 533 -23.94 -0.81 -16.33
C LEU A 533 -23.83 0.17 -15.14
N CYS A 534 -23.33 -0.29 -14.00
CA CYS A 534 -23.14 0.55 -12.83
C CYS A 534 -22.20 1.73 -13.10
N VAL A 535 -21.08 1.49 -13.76
CA VAL A 535 -20.14 2.55 -14.17
C VAL A 535 -20.84 3.59 -15.05
N LEU A 536 -21.58 3.16 -16.04
CA LEU A 536 -22.26 4.07 -16.97
C LEU A 536 -23.41 4.86 -16.31
N LEU A 537 -24.13 4.25 -15.36
CA LEU A 537 -25.16 4.95 -14.59
C LEU A 537 -24.54 6.06 -13.71
N TYR A 538 -23.42 5.79 -13.02
CA TYR A 538 -22.72 6.82 -12.25
C TYR A 538 -22.06 7.88 -13.14
N ASP A 539 -21.54 7.51 -14.30
CA ASP A 539 -21.06 8.47 -15.28
C ASP A 539 -22.17 9.40 -15.76
N ALA A 540 -23.37 8.85 -16.03
CA ALA A 540 -24.53 9.64 -16.40
C ALA A 540 -24.96 10.61 -15.30
N LEU A 541 -24.77 10.28 -14.02
CA LEU A 541 -25.02 11.18 -12.90
C LEU A 541 -24.06 12.37 -12.82
N THR A 542 -22.84 12.24 -13.33
CA THR A 542 -21.79 13.23 -13.17
C THR A 542 -21.46 13.99 -14.44
N THR A 543 -21.76 13.44 -15.61
CA THR A 543 -21.38 13.98 -16.92
C THR A 543 -22.59 14.40 -17.75
N PRO A 544 -22.79 15.70 -18.03
CA PRO A 544 -23.97 16.17 -18.78
C PRO A 544 -24.12 15.56 -20.17
N GLN A 545 -23.00 15.24 -20.85
CA GLN A 545 -23.02 14.64 -22.20
C GLN A 545 -23.54 13.21 -22.22
N ALA A 546 -23.57 12.53 -21.08
CA ALA A 546 -24.10 11.17 -20.97
C ALA A 546 -25.64 11.11 -20.90
N ALA A 547 -26.32 12.23 -20.71
CA ALA A 547 -27.77 12.30 -20.57
C ALA A 547 -28.56 11.71 -21.77
N ALA A 548 -27.99 11.75 -22.96
CA ALA A 548 -28.59 11.16 -24.15
C ALA A 548 -28.82 9.63 -24.05
N PHE A 549 -28.02 8.95 -23.25
CA PHE A 549 -28.06 7.50 -23.06
C PHE A 549 -28.82 7.04 -21.80
N GLU A 550 -29.24 7.96 -20.94
CA GLU A 550 -29.86 7.63 -19.67
C GLU A 550 -31.06 6.71 -19.78
N SER A 551 -31.94 6.96 -20.75
CA SER A 551 -33.17 6.15 -20.93
C SER A 551 -32.85 4.72 -21.34
N GLU A 552 -31.81 4.51 -22.14
CA GLU A 552 -31.32 3.18 -22.49
C GLU A 552 -30.71 2.49 -21.27
N LEU A 553 -29.85 3.18 -20.51
CA LEU A 553 -29.23 2.62 -19.31
C LEU A 553 -30.27 2.20 -18.27
N LEU A 554 -31.25 3.06 -18.02
CA LEU A 554 -32.36 2.76 -17.10
C LEU A 554 -33.17 1.53 -17.53
N GLY A 555 -33.42 1.35 -18.84
CA GLY A 555 -34.04 0.15 -19.39
C GLY A 555 -33.25 -1.12 -19.13
N ARG A 556 -31.92 -1.03 -19.15
CA ARG A 556 -31.01 -2.17 -18.90
C ARG A 556 -30.96 -2.62 -17.43
N VAL A 557 -31.28 -1.75 -16.47
CA VAL A 557 -31.32 -2.12 -15.03
C VAL A 557 -32.33 -3.21 -14.78
N SER A 558 -33.52 -3.10 -15.37
CA SER A 558 -34.59 -4.12 -15.24
C SER A 558 -34.17 -5.45 -15.85
N THR A 559 -33.42 -5.44 -16.94
CA THR A 559 -32.91 -6.65 -17.61
C THR A 559 -32.00 -7.47 -16.70
N LEU A 560 -31.13 -6.82 -15.94
CA LEU A 560 -30.25 -7.50 -14.98
C LEU A 560 -31.00 -8.18 -13.85
N ASP A 561 -32.22 -7.72 -13.51
CA ASP A 561 -33.04 -8.20 -12.38
C ASP A 561 -34.14 -9.21 -12.77
N THR A 562 -34.23 -9.62 -14.03
CA THR A 562 -35.29 -10.49 -14.52
C THR A 562 -35.18 -11.94 -14.05
N GLN A 563 -33.98 -12.43 -13.75
CA GLN A 563 -33.74 -13.84 -13.40
C GLN A 563 -33.37 -13.98 -11.93
N MET A 564 -33.83 -15.05 -11.31
CA MET A 564 -33.34 -15.42 -9.97
C MET A 564 -31.84 -15.72 -10.01
N SER A 565 -31.10 -15.09 -9.13
CA SER A 565 -29.65 -15.33 -8.98
C SER A 565 -29.29 -15.44 -7.50
N ARG A 566 -28.42 -16.40 -7.19
CA ARG A 566 -27.75 -16.52 -5.88
C ARG A 566 -26.30 -16.06 -5.96
N ASN A 567 -25.81 -15.69 -7.15
CA ASN A 567 -24.47 -15.19 -7.33
C ASN A 567 -24.31 -13.83 -6.62
N PRO A 568 -23.47 -13.71 -5.59
CA PRO A 568 -23.34 -12.49 -4.78
C PRO A 568 -22.89 -11.31 -5.63
N HIS A 569 -22.14 -11.55 -6.68
CA HIS A 569 -21.64 -10.50 -7.55
C HIS A 569 -22.74 -9.94 -8.45
N VAL A 570 -23.66 -10.77 -8.92
CA VAL A 570 -24.86 -10.30 -9.61
C VAL A 570 -25.75 -9.49 -8.64
N LEU A 571 -25.96 -10.00 -7.42
CA LEU A 571 -26.77 -9.33 -6.40
C LEU A 571 -26.20 -7.97 -6.03
N ARG A 572 -24.90 -7.85 -5.88
CA ARG A 572 -24.22 -6.58 -5.60
C ARG A 572 -24.48 -5.53 -6.66
N TRP A 573 -24.36 -5.91 -7.93
CA TRP A 573 -24.61 -4.97 -9.02
C TRP A 573 -26.07 -4.61 -9.16
N ARG A 574 -27.01 -5.52 -8.84
CA ARG A 574 -28.44 -5.19 -8.77
C ARG A 574 -28.72 -4.08 -7.77
N VAL A 575 -28.21 -4.22 -6.55
CA VAL A 575 -28.35 -3.18 -5.51
C VAL A 575 -27.78 -1.85 -5.99
N SER A 576 -26.54 -1.87 -6.51
CA SER A 576 -25.86 -0.66 -6.97
C SER A 576 -26.57 0.00 -8.15
N ASN A 577 -27.06 -0.79 -9.10
CA ASN A 577 -27.74 -0.29 -10.30
C ASN A 577 -29.13 0.28 -9.96
N TRP A 578 -29.90 -0.37 -9.08
CA TRP A 578 -31.19 0.18 -8.62
C TRP A 578 -30.99 1.47 -7.84
N PHE A 579 -29.95 1.57 -7.01
CA PHE A 579 -29.64 2.80 -6.31
C PHE A 579 -29.31 3.94 -7.28
N ALA A 580 -28.40 3.69 -8.24
CA ALA A 580 -28.02 4.68 -9.24
C ALA A 580 -29.20 5.09 -10.15
N ALA A 581 -30.07 4.12 -10.51
CA ALA A 581 -31.30 4.41 -11.24
C ALA A 581 -32.26 5.31 -10.44
N GLY A 582 -32.36 5.08 -9.13
CA GLY A 582 -33.16 5.94 -8.24
C GLY A 582 -32.65 7.39 -8.25
N LEU A 583 -31.34 7.58 -8.18
CA LEU A 583 -30.73 8.91 -8.27
C LEU A 583 -30.96 9.58 -9.63
N LEU A 584 -30.85 8.82 -10.72
CA LEU A 584 -31.12 9.35 -12.08
C LEU A 584 -32.56 9.77 -12.27
N HIS A 585 -33.53 8.93 -11.84
CA HIS A 585 -34.94 9.28 -11.89
C HIS A 585 -35.25 10.51 -11.02
N GLN A 586 -34.69 10.59 -9.82
CA GLN A 586 -34.83 11.73 -8.92
C GLN A 586 -34.35 13.03 -9.59
N ARG A 587 -33.13 13.00 -10.19
CA ARG A 587 -32.55 14.15 -10.91
C ARG A 587 -33.45 14.61 -12.09
N ARG A 588 -34.13 13.67 -12.74
CA ARG A 588 -35.10 13.96 -13.82
C ARG A 588 -36.44 14.47 -13.33
N GLY A 589 -36.68 14.50 -12.03
CA GLY A 589 -37.95 14.87 -11.42
C GLY A 589 -39.01 13.76 -11.48
N ASP A 590 -38.66 12.57 -11.94
CA ASP A 590 -39.57 11.40 -11.96
C ASP A 590 -39.55 10.70 -10.60
N LEU A 591 -40.23 11.32 -9.64
CA LEU A 591 -40.25 10.85 -8.26
C LEU A 591 -40.91 9.48 -8.11
N ALA A 592 -41.88 9.14 -8.99
CA ALA A 592 -42.55 7.83 -8.94
C ALA A 592 -41.58 6.70 -9.33
N ALA A 593 -40.82 6.87 -10.41
CA ALA A 593 -39.83 5.92 -10.84
C ALA A 593 -38.64 5.88 -9.86
N ALA A 594 -38.23 7.02 -9.27
CA ALA A 594 -37.21 7.07 -8.24
C ALA A 594 -37.60 6.25 -7.00
N ARG A 595 -38.83 6.41 -6.51
CA ARG A 595 -39.40 5.58 -5.40
C ARG A 595 -39.30 4.10 -5.72
N ALA A 596 -39.81 3.69 -6.90
CA ALA A 596 -39.78 2.30 -7.32
C ALA A 596 -38.35 1.72 -7.38
N ALA A 597 -37.40 2.49 -7.89
CA ALA A 597 -35.99 2.08 -7.96
C ALA A 597 -35.36 1.94 -6.57
N PHE A 598 -35.60 2.89 -5.66
CA PHE A 598 -35.07 2.81 -4.29
C PHE A 598 -35.75 1.67 -3.50
N ASP A 599 -37.06 1.41 -3.69
CA ASP A 599 -37.72 0.27 -3.09
C ASP A 599 -37.09 -1.05 -3.54
N ARG A 600 -36.81 -1.20 -4.83
CA ARG A 600 -36.07 -2.35 -5.36
C ARG A 600 -34.66 -2.46 -4.73
N CYS A 601 -33.94 -1.37 -4.59
CA CYS A 601 -32.62 -1.36 -3.93
C CYS A 601 -32.73 -1.89 -2.49
N THR A 602 -33.76 -1.50 -1.73
CA THR A 602 -33.93 -1.89 -0.32
C THR A 602 -34.54 -3.29 -0.12
N ALA A 603 -34.89 -3.97 -1.19
CA ALA A 603 -35.46 -5.33 -1.13
C ALA A 603 -34.40 -6.42 -0.85
N TYR A 604 -33.13 -6.10 -0.96
CA TYR A 604 -32.03 -7.04 -0.77
C TYR A 604 -31.50 -6.98 0.66
N ASP A 605 -31.27 -8.15 1.28
CA ASP A 605 -30.48 -8.24 2.53
C ASP A 605 -28.98 -8.27 2.19
N VAL A 606 -28.38 -7.10 2.17
CA VAL A 606 -26.97 -6.94 1.77
C VAL A 606 -26.00 -7.60 2.73
N LEU A 607 -26.39 -7.83 3.99
CA LEU A 607 -25.54 -8.53 4.96
C LEU A 607 -25.24 -9.97 4.54
N ALA A 608 -26.15 -10.59 3.79
CA ALA A 608 -25.96 -11.96 3.33
C ALA A 608 -24.88 -12.12 2.25
N PHE A 609 -24.50 -11.04 1.53
CA PHE A 609 -23.55 -11.15 0.41
C PHE A 609 -22.56 -9.98 0.26
N SER A 610 -22.86 -8.78 0.77
CA SER A 610 -21.94 -7.63 0.71
C SER A 610 -22.35 -6.50 1.65
N PRO A 611 -22.01 -6.54 2.93
CA PRO A 611 -22.40 -5.53 3.92
C PRO A 611 -22.01 -4.09 3.57
N LEU A 612 -20.96 -3.88 2.79
CA LEU A 612 -20.54 -2.55 2.35
C LEU A 612 -21.59 -1.84 1.47
N LEU A 613 -22.51 -2.60 0.86
CA LEU A 613 -23.64 -2.04 0.11
C LEU A 613 -24.71 -1.43 1.01
N ALA A 614 -24.63 -1.62 2.32
CA ALA A 614 -25.53 -0.96 3.26
C ALA A 614 -25.47 0.57 3.16
N THR A 615 -24.38 1.14 2.70
CA THR A 615 -24.31 2.57 2.34
C THR A 615 -25.40 2.95 1.33
N LYS A 616 -25.67 2.10 0.35
CA LYS A 616 -26.70 2.34 -0.69
C LYS A 616 -28.12 2.04 -0.21
N THR A 617 -28.31 0.93 0.48
CA THR A 617 -29.64 0.53 0.98
C THR A 617 -30.14 1.45 2.08
N ILE A 618 -29.27 1.87 3.02
CA ILE A 618 -29.63 2.84 4.07
C ILE A 618 -29.92 4.22 3.45
N GLU A 619 -29.11 4.68 2.49
CA GLU A 619 -29.37 5.94 1.80
C GLU A 619 -30.67 5.88 0.99
N ALA A 620 -30.95 4.77 0.31
CA ALA A 620 -32.23 4.56 -0.38
C ALA A 620 -33.43 4.65 0.60
N ARG A 621 -33.34 4.01 1.77
CA ARG A 621 -34.37 4.15 2.83
C ARG A 621 -34.51 5.58 3.31
N PHE A 622 -33.42 6.29 3.50
CA PHE A 622 -33.42 7.70 3.90
C PHE A 622 -34.16 8.55 2.86
N ARG A 623 -33.80 8.40 1.57
CA ARG A 623 -34.46 9.13 0.44
C ARG A 623 -35.92 8.78 0.28
N LEU A 624 -36.30 7.48 0.36
CA LEU A 624 -37.70 7.05 0.37
C LEU A 624 -38.52 7.75 1.44
N GLY A 625 -38.03 7.74 2.68
CA GLY A 625 -38.67 8.45 3.77
C GLY A 625 -38.86 9.94 3.48
N CYS A 626 -37.81 10.60 2.95
CA CYS A 626 -37.89 12.02 2.57
C CYS A 626 -38.98 12.26 1.47
N MET A 627 -39.03 11.41 0.45
CA MET A 627 -39.97 11.54 -0.67
C MET A 627 -41.42 11.42 -0.25
N ILE A 628 -41.73 10.54 0.73
CA ILE A 628 -43.12 10.26 1.14
C ILE A 628 -43.57 11.02 2.39
N ALA A 629 -42.63 11.68 3.11
CA ALA A 629 -42.93 12.35 4.38
C ALA A 629 -44.06 13.40 4.29
N GLY A 630 -44.33 13.92 3.09
CA GLY A 630 -45.42 14.85 2.80
C GLY A 630 -46.77 14.21 2.74
N GLU A 631 -46.87 12.96 2.33
CA GLU A 631 -48.06 12.22 2.05
C GLU A 631 -48.34 11.17 3.15
N ASP A 632 -47.30 10.48 3.60
CA ASP A 632 -47.36 9.42 4.62
C ASP A 632 -46.18 9.53 5.58
N LEU A 633 -46.34 10.33 6.63
CA LEU A 633 -45.31 10.50 7.67
C LEU A 633 -45.04 9.19 8.43
N ALA A 634 -46.08 8.34 8.60
CA ALA A 634 -45.89 7.05 9.28
C ALA A 634 -45.03 6.11 8.44
N GLY A 635 -45.26 6.07 7.14
CA GLY A 635 -44.41 5.36 6.16
C GLY A 635 -42.99 5.88 6.14
N ALA A 636 -42.81 7.21 6.11
CA ALA A 636 -41.51 7.83 6.17
C ALA A 636 -40.72 7.40 7.41
N LYS A 637 -41.37 7.44 8.57
CA LYS A 637 -40.73 6.97 9.83
C LYS A 637 -40.38 5.48 9.79
N ARG A 638 -41.13 4.63 9.12
CA ARG A 638 -40.78 3.20 8.95
C ARG A 638 -39.49 3.05 8.13
N HIS A 639 -39.35 3.78 7.03
CA HIS A 639 -38.11 3.75 6.23
C HIS A 639 -36.91 4.25 7.00
N TRP A 640 -36.99 5.39 7.68
CA TRP A 640 -35.88 5.92 8.48
C TRP A 640 -35.53 4.98 9.64
N HIS A 641 -36.53 4.39 10.31
CA HIS A 641 -36.25 3.42 11.38
C HIS A 641 -35.56 2.16 10.84
N ALA A 642 -36.02 1.64 9.71
CA ALA A 642 -35.40 0.50 9.04
C ALA A 642 -33.94 0.80 8.66
N GLY A 643 -33.63 2.04 8.22
CA GLY A 643 -32.25 2.48 7.94
C GLY A 643 -31.35 2.45 9.19
N VAL A 644 -31.86 2.92 10.34
CA VAL A 644 -31.12 2.85 11.62
C VAL A 644 -30.86 1.41 12.04
N LEU A 645 -31.88 0.54 11.95
CA LEU A 645 -31.74 -0.88 12.31
C LEU A 645 -30.75 -1.61 11.40
N GLU A 646 -30.80 -1.33 10.10
CA GLU A 646 -29.86 -1.91 9.14
C GLU A 646 -28.41 -1.48 9.45
N ALA A 647 -28.19 -0.20 9.74
CA ALA A 647 -26.88 0.30 10.15
C ALA A 647 -26.36 -0.38 11.43
N GLN A 648 -27.24 -0.59 12.43
CA GLN A 648 -26.86 -1.31 13.66
C GLN A 648 -26.44 -2.75 13.36
N ARG A 649 -27.20 -3.46 12.50
CA ARG A 649 -26.84 -4.82 12.08
C ARG A 649 -25.49 -4.86 11.37
N VAL A 650 -25.22 -3.91 10.49
CA VAL A 650 -23.94 -3.80 9.76
C VAL A 650 -22.78 -3.57 10.71
N LEU A 651 -22.91 -2.62 11.65
CA LEU A 651 -21.86 -2.29 12.60
C LEU A 651 -21.58 -3.38 13.65
N GLN A 652 -22.56 -4.29 13.85
CA GLN A 652 -22.43 -5.46 14.71
C GLN A 652 -21.97 -6.72 13.97
N ALA A 653 -21.86 -6.67 12.65
CA ALA A 653 -21.44 -7.80 11.84
C ALA A 653 -19.99 -8.16 12.11
N ASP A 654 -19.63 -9.41 11.84
CA ASP A 654 -18.25 -9.88 11.92
C ASP A 654 -17.41 -9.32 10.75
N TRP A 655 -16.79 -8.18 10.98
CA TRP A 655 -15.99 -7.48 10.00
C TRP A 655 -14.71 -8.23 9.62
N VAL A 656 -14.18 -9.08 10.51
CA VAL A 656 -12.97 -9.87 10.24
C VAL A 656 -13.20 -10.79 9.05
N ASN A 657 -14.32 -11.51 9.02
CA ASN A 657 -14.70 -12.36 7.90
C ASN A 657 -15.08 -11.59 6.63
N LEU A 658 -15.45 -10.32 6.77
CA LEU A 658 -15.82 -9.46 5.64
C LEU A 658 -14.61 -8.85 4.91
N TRP A 659 -13.50 -8.71 5.61
CA TRP A 659 -12.31 -8.01 5.13
C TRP A 659 -11.24 -8.95 4.59
N GLY A 660 -11.39 -10.21 4.80
CA GLY A 660 -10.67 -11.30 4.14
C GLY A 660 -9.29 -11.64 4.67
N ASP A 661 -8.52 -10.73 5.14
CA ASP A 661 -7.21 -10.95 5.75
C ASP A 661 -7.02 -9.92 6.84
N ASP A 662 -6.79 -10.37 8.06
CA ASP A 662 -6.63 -9.52 9.25
C ASP A 662 -5.45 -8.57 9.13
N GLN A 663 -4.52 -8.84 8.24
CA GLN A 663 -3.28 -8.06 8.15
C GLN A 663 -3.39 -6.81 7.28
N ALA A 664 -4.39 -6.73 6.41
CA ALA A 664 -4.63 -5.52 5.66
C ALA A 664 -6.09 -5.43 5.16
N PRO A 665 -6.91 -4.72 5.89
CA PRO A 665 -8.26 -4.43 5.46
C PRO A 665 -8.26 -3.70 4.12
N LEU A 666 -9.23 -4.00 3.28
CA LEU A 666 -9.39 -3.31 2.01
C LEU A 666 -9.54 -1.81 2.27
N PRO A 667 -8.76 -0.94 1.59
CA PRO A 667 -8.68 0.49 1.93
C PRO A 667 -10.00 1.25 1.80
N PHE A 668 -10.99 0.69 1.09
CA PHE A 668 -12.31 1.30 0.94
C PHE A 668 -13.33 0.88 2.02
N ALA A 669 -13.01 -0.06 2.90
CA ALA A 669 -13.94 -0.52 3.93
C ALA A 669 -14.16 0.50 5.05
N LEU A 670 -13.12 1.23 5.44
CA LEU A 670 -13.19 2.27 6.48
C LEU A 670 -14.05 3.48 6.06
N PRO A 671 -13.91 4.03 4.83
CA PRO A 671 -14.81 5.08 4.34
C PRO A 671 -16.27 4.65 4.33
N GLU A 672 -16.60 3.43 3.90
CA GLU A 672 -17.96 2.94 3.89
C GLU A 672 -18.51 2.75 5.31
N ALA A 673 -17.73 2.25 6.26
CA ALA A 673 -18.15 2.15 7.65
C ALA A 673 -18.50 3.52 8.24
N SER A 674 -17.67 4.54 7.99
CA SER A 674 -17.96 5.93 8.37
C SER A 674 -19.24 6.44 7.72
N GLN A 675 -19.45 6.16 6.44
CA GLN A 675 -20.66 6.55 5.71
C GLN A 675 -21.91 5.89 6.28
N VAL A 676 -21.85 4.62 6.71
CA VAL A 676 -22.99 3.94 7.38
C VAL A 676 -23.38 4.68 8.65
N ILE A 677 -22.40 5.13 9.45
CA ILE A 677 -22.67 5.90 10.69
C ILE A 677 -23.35 7.23 10.35
N ASP A 678 -22.86 7.95 9.35
CA ASP A 678 -23.43 9.24 8.94
C ASP A 678 -24.88 9.09 8.42
N LEU A 679 -25.15 8.06 7.62
CA LEU A 679 -26.47 7.78 7.10
C LEU A 679 -27.45 7.36 8.23
N ALA A 680 -26.99 6.57 9.19
CA ALA A 680 -27.77 6.24 10.38
C ALA A 680 -28.11 7.49 11.19
N ALA A 681 -27.14 8.40 11.36
CA ALA A 681 -27.37 9.68 12.05
C ALA A 681 -28.41 10.55 11.33
N ARG A 682 -28.38 10.60 10.00
CA ARG A 682 -29.40 11.30 9.17
C ARG A 682 -30.80 10.67 9.35
N CYS A 683 -30.92 9.35 9.28
CA CYS A 683 -32.17 8.64 9.52
C CYS A 683 -32.71 8.93 10.94
N ALA A 684 -31.85 8.87 11.95
CA ALA A 684 -32.23 9.15 13.34
C ALA A 684 -32.65 10.62 13.54
N ALA A 685 -32.00 11.55 12.89
CA ALA A 685 -32.36 12.98 12.92
C ALA A 685 -33.74 13.22 12.29
N ALA A 686 -34.03 12.60 11.14
CA ALA A 686 -35.32 12.66 10.49
C ALA A 686 -36.43 12.05 11.35
N LEU A 687 -36.19 10.91 12.01
CA LEU A 687 -37.11 10.29 12.95
C LEU A 687 -37.48 11.23 14.11
N ARG A 688 -36.49 11.89 14.70
CA ARG A 688 -36.70 12.83 15.84
C ARG A 688 -37.43 14.09 15.40
N ALA A 689 -37.10 14.63 14.24
CA ALA A 689 -37.71 15.86 13.75
C ALA A 689 -39.18 15.65 13.31
N GLY A 690 -39.57 14.46 12.86
CA GLY A 690 -40.93 14.15 12.43
C GLY A 690 -41.41 15.13 11.37
N GLU A 691 -42.55 15.83 11.61
CA GLU A 691 -43.10 16.81 10.66
C GLU A 691 -42.17 17.99 10.38
N ALA A 692 -41.41 18.41 11.37
CA ALA A 692 -40.45 19.54 11.21
C ALA A 692 -39.31 19.21 10.24
N TRP A 693 -39.06 17.93 9.94
CA TRP A 693 -38.07 17.50 8.97
C TRP A 693 -38.29 18.09 7.58
N ARG A 694 -39.54 18.26 7.15
CA ARG A 694 -39.87 18.78 5.83
C ARG A 694 -39.39 20.20 5.56
N SER A 695 -39.24 20.99 6.59
CA SER A 695 -38.73 22.36 6.51
C SER A 695 -37.21 22.46 6.73
N SER A 696 -36.53 21.33 6.92
CA SER A 696 -35.09 21.34 7.19
C SER A 696 -34.26 21.50 5.91
N PRO A 697 -33.10 22.17 5.97
CA PRO A 697 -32.16 22.21 4.84
C PRO A 697 -31.70 20.81 4.41
N ALA A 698 -31.59 19.87 5.35
CA ALA A 698 -31.21 18.51 5.07
C ALA A 698 -32.25 17.73 4.27
N HIS A 699 -33.55 18.01 4.43
CA HIS A 699 -34.58 17.48 3.59
C HIS A 699 -34.47 18.01 2.16
N ALA A 700 -34.30 19.32 2.00
CA ALA A 700 -34.11 19.92 0.68
C ALA A 700 -32.91 19.32 -0.06
N LEU A 701 -31.78 19.13 0.64
CA LEU A 701 -30.60 18.48 0.07
C LEU A 701 -30.82 17.02 -0.32
N ALA A 702 -31.67 16.29 0.42
CA ALA A 702 -32.00 14.90 0.11
C ALA A 702 -32.95 14.76 -1.10
N MET A 703 -33.63 15.85 -1.47
CA MET A 703 -34.56 15.89 -2.60
C MET A 703 -33.91 16.35 -3.90
N THR A 704 -32.71 16.92 -3.85
CA THR A 704 -31.84 17.20 -5.01
C THR A 704 -30.90 16.04 -5.30
#